data_041dd69af43618952fc08721d0ee0b0e
#
_entry.id   041dd69af43618952fc08721d0ee0b0e
#
_cell.length_a   1.000
_cell.length_b   1.000
_cell.length_c   1.000
_cell.angle_alpha   90.00
_cell.angle_beta   90.00
_cell.angle_gamma   90.00
#
_symmetry.space_group_name_H-M   'P 1'
#
loop_
_entity.id
_entity.type
_entity.pdbx_description
1 polymer ?
#
loop_
_entity_poly.entity_id
_entity_poly.type
_entity_poly.pdbx_seq_one_letter_code
_entity_poly.pdbx_strand_id
1 'polypeptide(L)'
;QRFVHSSKEILWSEMDSNELDEGSKNQVKAIKALHKCVRWCPAYKAADKLSKDFVNTIPLISLLAAKCMRDRHWNALKIVTKKDFTPPYEDKNMLLGNILSLNLHEFSADVEDICDQAAKELKIENTIIQLKERWSGIEWLMETYKDTDVPLLKMAEEDFESLEADQLTVQGMLASRFVKQFQEEVQEWQKHLANVADVFVFIGEIQRTWSYLEPLFIGSEEVKRELPEDAKRFEGIDVNVKHELKTCWEIKNVDQACNQDGLLSRFENIQEQLEICKKSLSDFLDGRRRQFPRYYFTSEADLLDILSNGSTPEKVLKHTAKVYLSCKTLVLDKNERTSEDRPYATAWVSGVGVENVAFEPRVPLNGKVEIYQQVVLDAMKQTLFNNLTRSVVRYQQMSRNEWLMHKKPEPNPKEDSSDPAQIILLTLAINYVEEVEQAFRSITHPSNPNPNALKLQLDRQVEQLKDLIRLTQTKLNKSDRTRVMVCITMDAHSRDIVIGMNRDGVQDASAFQWQSQLKHKYRKPPPNASFINRDPQLRGDAGQRAEIAICDAIVPYDYEYLGNGPRLVITPLTDRIYVTATQALNLKMGCAPAGPAGTGKTESTKDLASALAKCCYVFNCSPEMDYLGLGNIFKGLASSGSWGCFDEFNRLVPEVLSVCTVQFKAVCDGVKAESARIVIESDEISLDPTCGAFITMNPGYLGRSELPEGLKALFRPITVMVPDLVLICENMLMAEGFTQAKVLASKFYGLYSLLRDLLSKQLHYDWGLRAVKSVLVVAGGFKRMEPDLQEEALLMRALRDFNIPKIVREDEVVFFGLLGDLFPGIDPPRKINPQLEEYVRLACEQLGNHPDEVFRLKVVQLEELLEIRHCVFVMGPPGAGKTQCWKTLAEARSLKGDKTKYV
;
A
#
# COMPACT_ATOMS: atom_id res chain seq x y z
N GLN A 1 -28.70 -79.16 -21.36
CA GLN A 1 -27.45 -79.89 -21.14
C GLN A 1 -26.44 -79.67 -22.28
N ARG A 2 -26.85 -79.71 -23.58
CA ARG A 2 -25.93 -79.47 -24.71
C ARG A 2 -25.28 -78.08 -24.60
N PHE A 3 -26.02 -77.02 -24.38
CA PHE A 3 -25.50 -75.69 -24.21
C PHE A 3 -24.45 -75.57 -23.10
N VAL A 4 -24.74 -76.16 -21.95
CA VAL A 4 -23.78 -76.15 -20.83
C VAL A 4 -22.56 -77.02 -21.15
N HIS A 5 -22.73 -78.11 -21.91
CA HIS A 5 -21.60 -78.95 -22.28
C HIS A 5 -20.70 -78.27 -23.35
N SER A 6 -21.28 -77.68 -24.36
CA SER A 6 -20.51 -76.91 -25.38
C SER A 6 -19.81 -75.70 -24.73
N SER A 7 -20.43 -75.03 -23.77
CA SER A 7 -19.79 -73.93 -23.04
C SER A 7 -18.56 -74.36 -22.22
N LYS A 8 -18.51 -75.62 -21.74
CA LYS A 8 -17.36 -76.16 -21.02
C LYS A 8 -16.11 -76.40 -21.91
N GLU A 9 -16.27 -76.52 -23.21
CA GLU A 9 -15.19 -76.77 -24.13
C GLU A 9 -14.59 -75.47 -24.68
N ILE A 10 -15.11 -74.30 -24.35
CA ILE A 10 -14.61 -73.01 -24.75
C ILE A 10 -13.32 -72.70 -23.97
N LEU A 11 -12.28 -72.22 -24.71
CA LEU A 11 -11.06 -71.72 -24.07
C LEU A 11 -11.34 -70.46 -23.27
N TRP A 12 -10.74 -70.34 -22.09
CA TRP A 12 -10.89 -69.16 -21.19
C TRP A 12 -10.52 -67.88 -21.93
N SER A 13 -9.48 -67.86 -22.78
CA SER A 13 -8.99 -66.74 -23.54
C SER A 13 -9.93 -66.30 -24.68
N GLU A 14 -10.82 -67.16 -25.14
CA GLU A 14 -11.72 -66.89 -26.28
C GLU A 14 -13.18 -66.71 -25.83
N MET A 15 -13.41 -66.67 -24.52
CA MET A 15 -14.75 -66.59 -23.94
C MET A 15 -15.36 -65.19 -24.17
N ASP A 16 -16.56 -65.18 -24.80
CA ASP A 16 -17.42 -64.02 -24.83
C ASP A 16 -18.50 -64.13 -23.75
N SER A 17 -18.34 -63.34 -22.67
CA SER A 17 -19.26 -63.33 -21.50
C SER A 17 -20.66 -62.83 -21.88
N ASN A 18 -20.81 -61.99 -22.88
CA ASN A 18 -22.10 -61.43 -23.32
C ASN A 18 -22.89 -62.50 -24.09
N GLU A 19 -22.23 -63.27 -24.96
CA GLU A 19 -22.83 -64.35 -25.70
C GLU A 19 -23.29 -65.47 -24.77
N LEU A 20 -22.50 -65.82 -23.76
CA LEU A 20 -22.84 -66.75 -22.70
C LEU A 20 -24.02 -66.31 -21.84
N ASP A 21 -24.07 -65.02 -21.50
CA ASP A 21 -25.15 -64.45 -20.68
C ASP A 21 -26.47 -64.47 -21.46
N GLU A 22 -26.46 -64.02 -22.74
CA GLU A 22 -27.62 -64.04 -23.60
C GLU A 22 -28.12 -65.47 -23.88
N GLY A 23 -27.21 -66.38 -24.16
CA GLY A 23 -27.50 -67.81 -24.35
C GLY A 23 -28.11 -68.40 -23.11
N SER A 24 -27.57 -68.16 -21.96
CA SER A 24 -28.09 -68.69 -20.68
C SER A 24 -29.46 -68.12 -20.32
N LYS A 25 -29.72 -66.85 -20.52
CA LYS A 25 -31.03 -66.21 -20.31
C LYS A 25 -32.09 -66.77 -21.23
N ASN A 26 -31.71 -67.05 -22.49
CA ASN A 26 -32.58 -67.69 -23.48
C ASN A 26 -32.95 -69.16 -23.05
N GLN A 27 -32.01 -69.91 -22.49
CA GLN A 27 -32.30 -71.25 -21.99
C GLN A 27 -33.25 -71.19 -20.78
N VAL A 28 -33.10 -70.27 -19.85
CA VAL A 28 -34.04 -70.06 -18.73
C VAL A 28 -35.43 -69.70 -19.22
N LYS A 29 -35.54 -68.83 -20.25
CA LYS A 29 -36.83 -68.47 -20.86
C LYS A 29 -37.48 -69.69 -21.48
N ALA A 30 -36.71 -70.53 -22.21
CA ALA A 30 -37.21 -71.74 -22.84
C ALA A 30 -37.71 -72.76 -21.80
N ILE A 31 -36.99 -72.93 -20.69
CA ILE A 31 -37.42 -73.87 -19.59
C ILE A 31 -38.69 -73.31 -18.91
N LYS A 32 -38.80 -72.02 -18.67
CA LYS A 32 -40.00 -71.41 -18.09
C LYS A 32 -41.21 -71.46 -19.00
N ALA A 33 -40.99 -71.48 -20.36
CA ALA A 33 -42.06 -71.58 -21.33
C ALA A 33 -42.68 -72.98 -21.41
N LEU A 34 -42.07 -74.01 -20.80
CA LEU A 34 -42.63 -75.35 -20.76
C LEU A 34 -43.96 -75.39 -20.06
N HIS A 35 -44.86 -76.33 -20.49
CA HIS A 35 -46.21 -76.44 -19.97
C HIS A 35 -46.25 -76.74 -18.45
N LYS A 36 -47.18 -76.19 -17.72
CA LYS A 36 -47.27 -76.22 -16.26
C LYS A 36 -47.28 -77.65 -15.68
N CYS A 37 -47.81 -78.61 -16.43
CA CYS A 37 -47.91 -80.04 -15.95
C CYS A 37 -46.54 -80.76 -15.89
N VAL A 38 -45.44 -80.20 -16.52
CA VAL A 38 -44.09 -80.80 -16.45
C VAL A 38 -43.29 -80.25 -15.30
N ARG A 39 -43.72 -79.15 -14.66
CA ARG A 39 -42.95 -78.41 -13.63
C ARG A 39 -42.69 -79.22 -12.31
N TRP A 40 -43.47 -80.16 -12.03
CA TRP A 40 -43.29 -81.02 -10.84
C TRP A 40 -42.38 -82.27 -11.13
N CYS A 41 -42.04 -82.52 -12.38
CA CYS A 41 -41.15 -83.57 -12.76
C CYS A 41 -39.72 -83.35 -12.21
N PRO A 42 -39.10 -84.43 -11.64
CA PRO A 42 -37.69 -84.28 -11.22
C PRO A 42 -36.73 -83.75 -12.25
N ALA A 43 -36.92 -84.17 -13.51
CA ALA A 43 -36.07 -83.71 -14.64
C ALA A 43 -36.24 -82.20 -14.91
N TYR A 44 -37.46 -81.62 -14.75
CA TYR A 44 -37.66 -80.17 -14.89
C TYR A 44 -36.96 -79.41 -13.77
N LYS A 45 -37.13 -79.89 -12.52
CA LYS A 45 -36.50 -79.28 -11.33
C LYS A 45 -34.99 -79.27 -11.47
N ALA A 46 -34.40 -80.36 -11.94
CA ALA A 46 -32.99 -80.52 -12.16
C ALA A 46 -32.50 -79.56 -13.31
N ALA A 47 -33.27 -79.44 -14.38
CA ALA A 47 -32.94 -78.52 -15.47
C ALA A 47 -33.10 -77.03 -15.07
N ASP A 48 -34.13 -76.71 -14.33
CA ASP A 48 -34.36 -75.34 -13.84
C ASP A 48 -33.27 -74.95 -12.86
N LYS A 49 -32.89 -75.85 -11.94
CA LYS A 49 -31.76 -75.57 -11.03
C LYS A 49 -30.47 -75.38 -11.74
N LEU A 50 -30.10 -76.31 -12.64
CA LEU A 50 -28.86 -76.23 -13.44
C LEU A 50 -28.80 -74.93 -14.26
N SER A 51 -29.92 -74.52 -14.80
CA SER A 51 -30.01 -73.32 -15.61
C SER A 51 -29.88 -72.04 -14.80
N LYS A 52 -30.48 -72.02 -13.61
CA LYS A 52 -30.36 -70.92 -12.63
C LYS A 52 -28.95 -70.81 -12.07
N ASP A 53 -28.38 -71.95 -11.65
CA ASP A 53 -27.02 -71.98 -11.14
C ASP A 53 -26.03 -71.47 -12.19
N PHE A 54 -26.24 -71.85 -13.48
CA PHE A 54 -25.42 -71.35 -14.57
C PHE A 54 -25.59 -69.88 -14.82
N VAL A 55 -26.81 -69.32 -14.84
CA VAL A 55 -27.08 -67.87 -14.97
C VAL A 55 -26.46 -67.09 -13.84
N ASN A 56 -26.51 -67.63 -12.62
CA ASN A 56 -25.90 -66.95 -11.44
C ASN A 56 -24.36 -67.01 -11.48
N THR A 57 -23.78 -67.98 -12.17
CA THR A 57 -22.32 -68.12 -12.28
C THR A 57 -21.72 -67.25 -13.35
N ILE A 58 -22.42 -66.91 -14.46
CA ILE A 58 -21.90 -66.12 -15.59
C ILE A 58 -21.42 -64.71 -15.17
N PRO A 59 -22.17 -63.92 -14.41
CA PRO A 59 -21.69 -62.62 -13.93
C PRO A 59 -20.36 -62.70 -13.15
N LEU A 60 -20.22 -63.76 -12.34
CA LEU A 60 -18.99 -64.01 -11.58
C LEU A 60 -17.82 -64.38 -12.52
N ILE A 61 -18.08 -65.16 -13.57
CA ILE A 61 -17.09 -65.50 -14.58
C ILE A 61 -16.66 -64.25 -15.37
N SER A 62 -17.61 -63.37 -15.70
CA SER A 62 -17.31 -62.09 -16.33
C SER A 62 -16.41 -61.21 -15.47
N LEU A 63 -16.65 -61.15 -14.14
CA LEU A 63 -15.82 -60.46 -13.19
C LEU A 63 -14.40 -61.05 -13.10
N LEU A 64 -14.29 -62.38 -13.08
CA LEU A 64 -13.02 -63.12 -13.02
C LEU A 64 -12.21 -62.99 -14.35
N ALA A 65 -12.87 -62.78 -15.49
CA ALA A 65 -12.22 -62.54 -16.79
C ALA A 65 -11.63 -61.12 -16.90
N ALA A 66 -11.89 -60.22 -15.95
CA ALA A 66 -11.37 -58.87 -15.96
C ALA A 66 -9.84 -58.83 -15.85
N LYS A 67 -9.20 -57.88 -16.57
CA LYS A 67 -7.73 -57.72 -16.60
C LYS A 67 -7.10 -57.40 -15.26
N CYS A 68 -7.89 -57.07 -14.26
CA CYS A 68 -7.42 -56.75 -12.93
C CYS A 68 -6.98 -57.93 -12.09
N MET A 69 -7.33 -59.16 -12.48
CA MET A 69 -7.01 -60.39 -11.74
C MET A 69 -5.52 -60.73 -11.85
N ARG A 70 -4.83 -60.79 -10.72
CA ARG A 70 -3.43 -61.16 -10.54
C ARG A 70 -3.34 -62.56 -9.89
N ASP A 71 -2.17 -63.13 -9.90
CA ASP A 71 -1.91 -64.51 -9.37
C ASP A 71 -2.41 -64.68 -7.93
N ARG A 72 -2.22 -63.68 -7.10
CA ARG A 72 -2.67 -63.65 -5.70
C ARG A 72 -4.18 -63.76 -5.56
N HIS A 73 -4.95 -63.14 -6.45
CA HIS A 73 -6.41 -63.23 -6.44
C HIS A 73 -6.91 -64.60 -6.86
N TRP A 74 -6.25 -65.25 -7.83
CA TRP A 74 -6.53 -66.64 -8.20
C TRP A 74 -6.20 -67.58 -7.05
N ASN A 75 -5.12 -67.33 -6.30
CA ASN A 75 -4.79 -68.12 -5.12
C ASN A 75 -5.83 -67.91 -3.97
N ALA A 76 -6.29 -66.67 -3.77
CA ALA A 76 -7.38 -66.40 -2.83
C ALA A 76 -8.66 -67.17 -3.22
N LEU A 77 -8.98 -67.26 -4.51
CA LEU A 77 -10.10 -68.01 -5.04
C LEU A 77 -9.95 -69.55 -4.76
N LYS A 78 -8.73 -70.07 -4.89
CA LYS A 78 -8.44 -71.47 -4.50
C LYS A 78 -8.74 -71.75 -3.03
N ILE A 79 -8.38 -70.84 -2.15
CA ILE A 79 -8.60 -70.92 -0.70
C ILE A 79 -10.10 -70.93 -0.40
N VAL A 80 -10.84 -70.01 -0.97
CA VAL A 80 -12.28 -69.84 -0.77
C VAL A 80 -13.07 -71.01 -1.25
N THR A 81 -12.80 -71.45 -2.47
CA THR A 81 -13.52 -72.60 -3.09
C THR A 81 -13.08 -73.96 -2.55
N LYS A 82 -11.97 -74.03 -1.83
CA LYS A 82 -11.35 -75.28 -1.29
C LYS A 82 -11.13 -76.34 -2.39
N LYS A 83 -10.97 -75.93 -3.62
CA LYS A 83 -10.71 -76.80 -4.78
C LYS A 83 -9.40 -76.35 -5.42
N ASP A 84 -8.60 -77.31 -5.77
CA ASP A 84 -7.37 -77.10 -6.50
C ASP A 84 -7.66 -77.06 -8.02
N PHE A 85 -7.24 -76.04 -8.71
CA PHE A 85 -7.35 -75.86 -10.15
C PHE A 85 -6.13 -75.10 -10.64
N THR A 86 -5.75 -75.29 -11.88
CA THR A 86 -4.65 -74.56 -12.54
C THR A 86 -5.18 -73.23 -13.02
N PRO A 87 -4.63 -72.07 -12.52
CA PRO A 87 -5.10 -70.74 -12.90
C PRO A 87 -4.78 -70.44 -14.38
N PRO A 88 -5.48 -69.46 -15.01
CA PRO A 88 -5.25 -69.08 -16.41
C PRO A 88 -3.84 -68.58 -16.71
N TYR A 89 -3.08 -68.10 -15.76
CA TYR A 89 -1.72 -67.63 -15.93
C TYR A 89 -0.69 -68.78 -16.02
N GLU A 90 -1.02 -69.99 -15.46
CA GLU A 90 -0.19 -71.20 -15.51
C GLU A 90 -0.52 -72.06 -16.71
N ASP A 91 -1.79 -72.10 -17.12
CA ASP A 91 -2.26 -72.88 -18.28
C ASP A 91 -3.04 -72.05 -19.27
N LYS A 92 -2.39 -71.60 -20.36
CA LYS A 92 -3.01 -70.80 -21.43
C LYS A 92 -4.14 -71.55 -22.18
N ASN A 93 -4.19 -72.86 -22.10
CA ASN A 93 -5.21 -73.69 -22.76
C ASN A 93 -6.34 -74.07 -21.79
N MET A 94 -6.49 -73.39 -20.67
CA MET A 94 -7.53 -73.61 -19.70
C MET A 94 -8.91 -73.48 -20.33
N LEU A 95 -9.75 -74.48 -20.07
CA LEU A 95 -11.15 -74.52 -20.53
C LEU A 95 -12.08 -73.85 -19.49
N LEU A 96 -13.12 -73.17 -19.96
CA LEU A 96 -14.16 -72.58 -19.14
C LEU A 96 -14.81 -73.61 -18.20
N GLY A 97 -14.83 -74.91 -18.62
CA GLY A 97 -15.30 -76.04 -17.81
C GLY A 97 -14.60 -76.23 -16.50
N ASN A 98 -13.33 -75.85 -16.41
CA ASN A 98 -12.56 -75.94 -15.15
C ASN A 98 -13.10 -74.92 -14.10
N ILE A 99 -13.40 -73.72 -14.54
CA ILE A 99 -14.00 -72.69 -13.66
C ILE A 99 -15.45 -72.99 -13.32
N LEU A 100 -16.25 -73.51 -14.24
CA LEU A 100 -17.62 -73.91 -13.97
C LEU A 100 -17.70 -75.08 -12.97
N SER A 101 -16.70 -75.97 -12.90
CA SER A 101 -16.62 -77.07 -11.90
C SER A 101 -16.42 -76.57 -10.47
N LEU A 102 -16.04 -75.24 -10.27
CA LEU A 102 -15.84 -74.65 -8.96
C LEU A 102 -17.14 -74.30 -8.23
N ASN A 103 -18.30 -74.31 -8.92
CA ASN A 103 -19.61 -73.93 -8.38
C ASN A 103 -19.62 -72.53 -7.73
N LEU A 104 -19.11 -71.57 -8.47
CA LEU A 104 -18.90 -70.16 -7.96
C LEU A 104 -20.17 -69.52 -7.42
N HIS A 105 -21.36 -69.96 -7.86
CA HIS A 105 -22.65 -69.45 -7.33
C HIS A 105 -22.86 -69.71 -5.87
N GLU A 106 -22.18 -70.73 -5.29
CA GLU A 106 -22.19 -70.99 -3.84
C GLU A 106 -21.34 -70.03 -3.03
N PHE A 107 -20.38 -69.36 -3.69
CA PHE A 107 -19.39 -68.42 -3.11
C PHE A 107 -19.50 -67.02 -3.71
N SER A 108 -20.69 -66.63 -4.17
CA SER A 108 -20.86 -65.39 -4.98
C SER A 108 -20.34 -64.13 -4.27
N ALA A 109 -20.63 -64.01 -2.96
CA ALA A 109 -20.17 -62.85 -2.18
C ALA A 109 -18.64 -62.83 -2.06
N ASP A 110 -18.02 -63.94 -1.81
CA ASP A 110 -16.55 -64.00 -1.67
C ASP A 110 -15.84 -63.77 -3.01
N VAL A 111 -16.42 -64.25 -4.15
CA VAL A 111 -15.89 -64.01 -5.48
C VAL A 111 -16.02 -62.53 -5.87
N GLU A 112 -17.19 -61.95 -5.58
CA GLU A 112 -17.39 -60.48 -5.81
C GLU A 112 -16.42 -59.67 -4.98
N ASP A 113 -16.19 -60.02 -3.72
CA ASP A 113 -15.21 -59.33 -2.86
C ASP A 113 -13.78 -59.44 -3.40
N ILE A 114 -13.34 -60.62 -3.89
CA ILE A 114 -12.04 -60.84 -4.49
C ILE A 114 -11.90 -60.00 -5.78
N CYS A 115 -12.92 -59.91 -6.62
CA CYS A 115 -12.91 -59.13 -7.84
C CYS A 115 -12.93 -57.63 -7.55
N ASP A 116 -13.70 -57.19 -6.55
CA ASP A 116 -13.71 -55.80 -6.09
C ASP A 116 -12.35 -55.41 -5.53
N GLN A 117 -11.73 -56.26 -4.73
CA GLN A 117 -10.36 -56.09 -4.25
C GLN A 117 -9.38 -55.94 -5.43
N ALA A 118 -9.44 -56.86 -6.42
CA ALA A 118 -8.57 -56.81 -7.60
C ALA A 118 -8.74 -55.51 -8.41
N ALA A 119 -9.97 -55.03 -8.58
CA ALA A 119 -10.25 -53.79 -9.28
C ALA A 119 -9.70 -52.54 -8.53
N LYS A 120 -9.81 -52.52 -7.20
CA LYS A 120 -9.28 -51.46 -6.37
C LYS A 120 -7.77 -51.49 -6.28
N GLU A 121 -7.15 -52.63 -6.18
CA GLU A 121 -5.69 -52.81 -6.27
C GLU A 121 -5.13 -52.39 -7.61
N LEU A 122 -5.81 -52.74 -8.75
CA LEU A 122 -5.41 -52.26 -10.08
C LEU A 122 -5.49 -50.74 -10.17
N LYS A 123 -6.49 -50.10 -9.56
CA LYS A 123 -6.58 -48.65 -9.53
C LYS A 123 -5.39 -48.03 -8.83
N ILE A 124 -4.99 -48.60 -7.68
CA ILE A 124 -3.78 -48.14 -6.94
C ILE A 124 -2.53 -48.33 -7.81
N GLU A 125 -2.34 -49.51 -8.41
CA GLU A 125 -1.22 -49.81 -9.32
C GLU A 125 -1.11 -48.81 -10.47
N ASN A 126 -2.23 -48.53 -11.14
CA ASN A 126 -2.29 -47.55 -12.25
C ASN A 126 -1.99 -46.11 -11.76
N THR A 127 -2.48 -45.75 -10.58
CA THR A 127 -2.18 -44.41 -10.00
C THR A 127 -0.71 -44.28 -9.68
N ILE A 128 -0.05 -45.31 -9.15
CA ILE A 128 1.41 -45.29 -8.91
C ILE A 128 2.18 -45.16 -10.24
N ILE A 129 1.76 -45.84 -11.27
CA ILE A 129 2.39 -45.73 -12.61
C ILE A 129 2.22 -44.31 -13.16
N GLN A 130 1.03 -43.73 -13.04
CA GLN A 130 0.77 -42.34 -13.46
C GLN A 130 1.60 -41.34 -12.67
N LEU A 131 1.78 -41.54 -11.37
CA LEU A 131 2.67 -40.72 -10.55
C LEU A 131 4.11 -40.81 -11.03
N LYS A 132 4.61 -42.02 -11.26
CA LYS A 132 5.98 -42.24 -11.79
C LYS A 132 6.19 -41.56 -13.15
N GLU A 133 5.26 -41.70 -14.07
CA GLU A 133 5.34 -41.04 -15.38
C GLU A 133 5.31 -39.52 -15.28
N ARG A 134 4.41 -38.96 -14.47
CA ARG A 134 4.29 -37.51 -14.28
C ARG A 134 5.56 -36.93 -13.70
N TRP A 135 6.01 -37.44 -12.56
CA TRP A 135 7.16 -36.90 -11.85
C TRP A 135 8.50 -37.14 -12.54
N SER A 136 8.57 -38.11 -13.44
CA SER A 136 9.75 -38.27 -14.34
C SER A 136 9.87 -37.15 -15.37
N GLY A 137 8.78 -36.47 -15.69
CA GLY A 137 8.73 -35.40 -16.71
C GLY A 137 8.82 -33.96 -16.11
N ILE A 138 8.70 -33.77 -14.80
CA ILE A 138 8.73 -32.44 -14.18
C ILE A 138 10.18 -31.98 -14.02
N GLU A 139 10.52 -30.85 -14.66
CA GLU A 139 11.85 -30.25 -14.62
C GLU A 139 11.81 -28.86 -13.98
N TRP A 140 12.96 -28.44 -13.39
CA TRP A 140 13.13 -27.09 -12.88
C TRP A 140 13.03 -26.04 -13.97
N LEU A 141 12.36 -24.93 -13.70
CA LEU A 141 12.47 -23.69 -14.45
C LEU A 141 13.63 -22.86 -13.88
N MET A 142 14.41 -22.21 -14.75
CA MET A 142 15.57 -21.42 -14.35
C MET A 142 15.40 -19.95 -14.70
N GLU A 143 15.77 -19.11 -13.76
CA GLU A 143 16.04 -17.69 -13.96
C GLU A 143 17.49 -17.42 -13.54
N THR A 144 18.26 -16.69 -14.35
CA THR A 144 19.64 -16.35 -13.98
C THR A 144 19.70 -15.23 -12.97
N TYR A 145 20.50 -15.40 -11.92
CA TYR A 145 20.71 -14.35 -10.92
C TYR A 145 21.62 -13.25 -11.46
N LYS A 146 21.08 -12.07 -11.75
CA LYS A 146 21.79 -10.95 -12.38
C LYS A 146 22.53 -11.42 -13.65
N ASP A 147 23.77 -10.98 -13.85
CA ASP A 147 24.63 -11.41 -14.97
C ASP A 147 25.59 -12.55 -14.55
N THR A 148 25.18 -13.42 -13.63
CA THR A 148 25.99 -14.54 -13.13
C THR A 148 25.50 -15.90 -13.63
N ASP A 149 26.34 -16.93 -13.54
CA ASP A 149 26.00 -18.32 -13.90
C ASP A 149 25.21 -19.09 -12.81
N VAL A 150 24.64 -18.37 -11.84
CA VAL A 150 23.91 -18.99 -10.73
C VAL A 150 22.43 -19.15 -11.12
N PRO A 151 21.92 -20.40 -11.15
CA PRO A 151 20.52 -20.65 -11.45
C PRO A 151 19.65 -20.33 -10.22
N LEU A 152 18.59 -19.57 -10.41
CA LEU A 152 17.47 -19.47 -9.48
C LEU A 152 16.40 -20.44 -9.92
N LEU A 153 16.09 -21.41 -9.07
CA LEU A 153 15.19 -22.51 -9.38
C LEU A 153 13.74 -22.12 -9.07
N LYS A 154 12.86 -22.45 -10.01
CA LYS A 154 11.41 -22.28 -9.86
C LYS A 154 10.70 -23.53 -10.35
N MET A 155 9.52 -23.79 -9.85
CA MET A 155 8.61 -24.81 -10.35
C MET A 155 7.44 -24.11 -11.05
N ALA A 156 6.90 -24.70 -12.12
CA ALA A 156 5.73 -24.14 -12.77
C ALA A 156 4.52 -24.17 -11.83
N GLU A 157 3.64 -23.20 -11.95
CA GLU A 157 2.45 -23.08 -11.09
C GLU A 157 1.53 -24.30 -11.23
N GLU A 158 1.40 -24.83 -12.46
CA GLU A 158 0.66 -26.05 -12.76
C GLU A 158 1.25 -27.30 -12.08
N ASP A 159 2.58 -27.38 -11.97
CA ASP A 159 3.28 -28.49 -11.32
C ASP A 159 3.13 -28.42 -9.79
N PHE A 160 3.07 -27.22 -9.24
CA PHE A 160 2.81 -27.02 -7.82
C PHE A 160 1.37 -27.41 -7.41
N GLU A 161 0.38 -27.06 -8.22
CA GLU A 161 -1.00 -27.54 -8.02
C GLU A 161 -1.08 -29.08 -8.13
N SER A 162 -0.30 -29.66 -9.06
CA SER A 162 -0.19 -31.11 -9.19
C SER A 162 0.44 -31.78 -7.97
N LEU A 163 1.42 -31.14 -7.32
CA LEU A 163 2.05 -31.62 -6.09
C LEU A 163 1.01 -31.78 -4.95
N GLU A 164 0.21 -30.76 -4.74
CA GLU A 164 -0.84 -30.81 -3.68
C GLU A 164 -1.89 -31.88 -4.00
N ALA A 165 -2.32 -31.99 -5.24
CA ALA A 165 -3.29 -33.00 -5.67
C ALA A 165 -2.74 -34.43 -5.52
N ASP A 166 -1.47 -34.64 -5.86
CA ASP A 166 -0.81 -35.93 -5.78
C ASP A 166 -0.55 -36.34 -4.31
N GLN A 167 -0.18 -35.39 -3.45
CA GLN A 167 -0.07 -35.64 -1.99
C GLN A 167 -1.41 -36.10 -1.40
N LEU A 168 -2.53 -35.46 -1.75
CA LEU A 168 -3.87 -35.88 -1.31
C LEU A 168 -4.24 -37.26 -1.84
N THR A 169 -3.87 -37.55 -3.08
CA THR A 169 -4.12 -38.87 -3.71
C THR A 169 -3.35 -39.98 -3.00
N VAL A 170 -2.08 -39.76 -2.70
CA VAL A 170 -1.24 -40.72 -1.95
C VAL A 170 -1.75 -40.93 -0.52
N GLN A 171 -2.17 -39.88 0.16
CA GLN A 171 -2.80 -40.00 1.47
C GLN A 171 -4.11 -40.80 1.41
N GLY A 172 -4.92 -40.59 0.39
CA GLY A 172 -6.14 -41.35 0.12
C GLY A 172 -5.86 -42.85 -0.12
N MET A 173 -4.77 -43.16 -0.85
CA MET A 173 -4.35 -44.54 -1.05
C MET A 173 -3.89 -45.21 0.24
N LEU A 174 -3.13 -44.53 1.11
CA LEU A 174 -2.69 -45.05 2.40
C LEU A 174 -3.84 -45.33 3.37
N ALA A 175 -4.90 -44.56 3.31
CA ALA A 175 -6.10 -44.76 4.11
C ALA A 175 -6.93 -45.95 3.63
N SER A 176 -6.67 -46.50 2.44
CA SER A 176 -7.40 -47.63 1.86
C SER A 176 -6.96 -48.95 2.46
N ARG A 177 -7.92 -49.81 2.81
CA ARG A 177 -7.66 -51.17 3.29
C ARG A 177 -7.03 -52.10 2.24
N PHE A 178 -7.00 -51.66 0.97
CA PHE A 178 -6.46 -52.40 -0.16
C PHE A 178 -5.00 -52.08 -0.49
N VAL A 179 -4.38 -51.17 0.27
CA VAL A 179 -2.99 -50.70 0.04
C VAL A 179 -1.93 -51.72 0.46
N LYS A 180 -2.29 -52.75 1.26
CA LYS A 180 -1.32 -53.64 1.91
C LYS A 180 -0.22 -54.18 0.98
N GLN A 181 -0.53 -54.50 -0.24
CA GLN A 181 0.44 -55.01 -1.21
C GLN A 181 1.38 -53.95 -1.78
N PHE A 182 0.93 -52.71 -1.81
CA PHE A 182 1.65 -51.57 -2.37
C PHE A 182 2.10 -50.61 -1.27
N GLN A 183 2.01 -51.04 -0.01
CA GLN A 183 2.24 -50.16 1.14
C GLN A 183 3.62 -49.52 1.15
N GLU A 184 4.65 -50.29 0.83
CA GLU A 184 6.04 -49.78 0.79
C GLU A 184 6.22 -48.74 -0.31
N GLU A 185 5.72 -49.02 -1.55
CA GLU A 185 5.83 -48.09 -2.66
C GLU A 185 5.01 -46.79 -2.42
N VAL A 186 3.83 -46.89 -1.83
CA VAL A 186 2.99 -45.72 -1.53
C VAL A 186 3.58 -44.88 -0.41
N GLN A 187 4.19 -45.51 0.60
CA GLN A 187 4.94 -44.82 1.67
C GLN A 187 6.20 -44.13 1.12
N GLU A 188 6.89 -44.75 0.17
CA GLU A 188 8.04 -44.14 -0.53
C GLU A 188 7.59 -42.87 -1.28
N TRP A 189 6.52 -42.98 -2.06
CA TRP A 189 5.96 -41.82 -2.76
C TRP A 189 5.47 -40.73 -1.81
N GLN A 190 4.90 -41.08 -0.67
CA GLN A 190 4.55 -40.11 0.36
C GLN A 190 5.76 -39.31 0.84
N LYS A 191 6.87 -40.02 1.11
CA LYS A 191 8.13 -39.36 1.49
C LYS A 191 8.70 -38.51 0.37
N HIS A 192 8.71 -39.01 -0.86
CA HIS A 192 9.20 -38.27 -2.03
C HIS A 192 8.47 -36.96 -2.21
N LEU A 193 7.14 -36.99 -2.23
CA LEU A 193 6.31 -35.79 -2.40
C LEU A 193 6.40 -34.81 -1.21
N ALA A 194 6.55 -35.33 0.01
CA ALA A 194 6.78 -34.50 1.18
C ALA A 194 8.13 -33.79 1.09
N ASN A 195 9.20 -34.52 0.75
CA ASN A 195 10.52 -33.93 0.55
C ASN A 195 10.53 -32.87 -0.57
N VAL A 196 9.84 -33.11 -1.68
CA VAL A 196 9.71 -32.13 -2.76
C VAL A 196 9.05 -30.83 -2.24
N ALA A 197 7.96 -30.96 -1.48
CA ALA A 197 7.28 -29.81 -0.90
C ALA A 197 8.19 -29.02 0.07
N ASP A 198 8.83 -29.71 0.99
CA ASP A 198 9.70 -29.08 1.99
C ASP A 198 10.93 -28.43 1.33
N VAL A 199 11.60 -29.14 0.44
CA VAL A 199 12.77 -28.61 -0.28
C VAL A 199 12.40 -27.43 -1.15
N PHE A 200 11.23 -27.43 -1.79
CA PHE A 200 10.77 -26.29 -2.61
C PHE A 200 10.55 -25.04 -1.74
N VAL A 201 9.97 -25.18 -0.56
CA VAL A 201 9.80 -24.07 0.40
C VAL A 201 11.18 -23.52 0.81
N PHE A 202 12.11 -24.42 1.20
CA PHE A 202 13.47 -24.03 1.57
C PHE A 202 14.23 -23.34 0.43
N ILE A 203 14.19 -23.88 -0.80
CA ILE A 203 14.80 -23.23 -1.97
C ILE A 203 14.25 -21.83 -2.15
N GLY A 204 12.93 -21.63 -2.06
CA GLY A 204 12.30 -20.33 -2.21
C GLY A 204 12.74 -19.32 -1.13
N GLU A 205 12.84 -19.75 0.12
CA GLU A 205 13.28 -18.90 1.24
C GLU A 205 14.78 -18.61 1.18
N ILE A 206 15.59 -19.63 0.93
CA ILE A 206 17.04 -19.50 0.81
C ILE A 206 17.41 -18.56 -0.34
N GLN A 207 16.82 -18.75 -1.53
CA GLN A 207 17.09 -17.89 -2.69
C GLN A 207 16.72 -16.42 -2.41
N ARG A 208 15.56 -16.17 -1.78
CA ARG A 208 15.15 -14.81 -1.41
C ARG A 208 16.09 -14.17 -0.41
N THR A 209 16.40 -14.87 0.66
CA THR A 209 17.28 -14.38 1.74
C THR A 209 18.72 -14.21 1.25
N TRP A 210 19.24 -15.18 0.51
CA TRP A 210 20.58 -15.13 -0.07
C TRP A 210 20.72 -13.99 -1.10
N SER A 211 19.75 -13.83 -2.03
CA SER A 211 19.77 -12.76 -3.02
C SER A 211 19.69 -11.36 -2.40
N TYR A 212 19.05 -11.25 -1.24
CA TYR A 212 18.99 -10.01 -0.47
C TYR A 212 20.32 -9.74 0.25
N LEU A 213 20.93 -10.75 0.87
CA LEU A 213 22.13 -10.60 1.70
C LEU A 213 23.44 -10.57 0.88
N GLU A 214 23.50 -11.21 -0.29
CA GLU A 214 24.70 -11.31 -1.12
C GLU A 214 25.32 -9.95 -1.45
N PRO A 215 24.60 -8.96 -2.02
CA PRO A 215 25.18 -7.67 -2.32
C PRO A 215 25.61 -6.89 -1.08
N LEU A 216 25.13 -7.26 0.09
CA LEU A 216 25.41 -6.59 1.35
C LEU A 216 26.68 -7.14 2.00
N PHE A 217 26.80 -8.44 2.15
CA PHE A 217 27.96 -9.08 2.78
C PHE A 217 29.16 -9.22 1.83
N ILE A 218 28.92 -9.40 0.52
CA ILE A 218 29.99 -9.53 -0.47
C ILE A 218 30.32 -8.19 -1.12
N GLY A 219 29.31 -7.36 -1.42
CA GLY A 219 29.48 -6.11 -2.14
C GLY A 219 29.81 -4.88 -1.29
N SER A 220 29.52 -4.90 0.03
CA SER A 220 29.74 -3.75 0.91
C SER A 220 30.99 -3.93 1.79
N GLU A 221 32.03 -3.12 1.55
CA GLU A 221 33.23 -3.09 2.37
C GLU A 221 32.98 -2.63 3.82
N GLU A 222 31.94 -1.82 4.04
CA GLU A 222 31.59 -1.35 5.37
C GLU A 222 30.96 -2.45 6.23
N VAL A 223 30.04 -3.24 5.65
CA VAL A 223 29.45 -4.40 6.33
C VAL A 223 30.53 -5.42 6.68
N LYS A 224 31.49 -5.70 5.78
CA LYS A 224 32.63 -6.59 6.05
C LYS A 224 33.49 -6.10 7.19
N ARG A 225 33.72 -4.79 7.28
CA ARG A 225 34.54 -4.20 8.35
C ARG A 225 33.83 -4.21 9.71
N GLU A 226 32.55 -3.94 9.73
CA GLU A 226 31.75 -3.83 10.97
C GLU A 226 31.26 -5.21 11.47
N LEU A 227 31.04 -6.18 10.57
CA LEU A 227 30.60 -7.55 10.87
C LEU A 227 31.54 -8.60 10.25
N PRO A 228 32.82 -8.66 10.65
CA PRO A 228 33.82 -9.51 9.99
C PRO A 228 33.55 -11.01 10.15
N GLU A 229 33.01 -11.46 11.29
CA GLU A 229 32.70 -12.87 11.54
C GLU A 229 31.51 -13.35 10.70
N ASP A 230 30.45 -12.53 10.61
CA ASP A 230 29.27 -12.85 9.81
C ASP A 230 29.58 -12.75 8.32
N ALA A 231 30.46 -11.84 7.89
CA ALA A 231 30.88 -11.76 6.50
C ALA A 231 31.62 -13.04 6.08
N LYS A 232 32.54 -13.58 6.92
CA LYS A 232 33.21 -14.86 6.66
C LYS A 232 32.22 -16.04 6.67
N ARG A 233 31.26 -16.03 7.60
CA ARG A 233 30.19 -17.04 7.63
C ARG A 233 29.39 -16.99 6.33
N PHE A 234 29.02 -15.80 5.88
CA PHE A 234 28.25 -15.61 4.65
C PHE A 234 29.04 -16.04 3.39
N GLU A 235 30.34 -15.81 3.33
CA GLU A 235 31.18 -16.32 2.23
C GLU A 235 31.11 -17.86 2.13
N GLY A 236 31.13 -18.58 3.26
CA GLY A 236 30.89 -20.01 3.29
C GLY A 236 29.49 -20.42 2.84
N ILE A 237 28.48 -19.68 3.27
CA ILE A 237 27.09 -19.92 2.87
C ILE A 237 26.92 -19.67 1.36
N ASP A 238 27.49 -18.62 0.83
CA ASP A 238 27.44 -18.26 -0.59
C ASP A 238 27.95 -19.38 -1.49
N VAL A 239 29.10 -19.97 -1.11
CA VAL A 239 29.64 -21.13 -1.84
C VAL A 239 28.70 -22.32 -1.76
N ASN A 240 28.13 -22.62 -0.59
CA ASN A 240 27.23 -23.75 -0.41
C ASN A 240 25.92 -23.56 -1.18
N VAL A 241 25.30 -22.38 -1.11
CA VAL A 241 24.06 -22.06 -1.85
C VAL A 241 24.28 -22.21 -3.35
N LYS A 242 25.35 -21.61 -3.88
CA LYS A 242 25.71 -21.72 -5.30
C LYS A 242 25.95 -23.15 -5.73
N HIS A 243 26.60 -23.94 -4.88
CA HIS A 243 26.86 -25.35 -5.13
C HIS A 243 25.56 -26.17 -5.17
N GLU A 244 24.70 -26.06 -4.15
CA GLU A 244 23.45 -26.83 -4.07
C GLU A 244 22.47 -26.45 -5.19
N LEU A 245 22.33 -25.16 -5.50
CA LEU A 245 21.47 -24.71 -6.59
C LEU A 245 21.96 -25.21 -7.96
N LYS A 246 23.28 -25.19 -8.22
CA LYS A 246 23.85 -25.74 -9.43
C LYS A 246 23.67 -27.25 -9.52
N THR A 247 23.86 -27.98 -8.43
CA THR A 247 23.65 -29.43 -8.37
C THR A 247 22.19 -29.81 -8.67
N CYS A 248 21.25 -29.10 -8.06
CA CYS A 248 19.81 -29.32 -8.34
C CYS A 248 19.46 -29.00 -9.80
N TRP A 249 20.06 -27.96 -10.37
CA TRP A 249 19.86 -27.62 -11.77
C TRP A 249 20.45 -28.66 -12.76
N GLU A 250 21.63 -29.18 -12.46
CA GLU A 250 22.29 -30.22 -13.29
C GLU A 250 21.48 -31.52 -13.37
N ILE A 251 20.79 -31.87 -12.29
CA ILE A 251 19.89 -33.03 -12.23
C ILE A 251 18.63 -32.80 -13.05
N LYS A 252 18.18 -31.57 -13.20
CA LYS A 252 16.98 -31.10 -13.90
C LYS A 252 15.66 -31.62 -13.35
N ASN A 253 15.53 -32.93 -13.14
CA ASN A 253 14.29 -33.52 -12.64
C ASN A 253 14.04 -33.15 -11.17
N VAL A 254 12.84 -32.62 -10.87
CA VAL A 254 12.50 -32.10 -9.53
C VAL A 254 12.46 -33.19 -8.47
N ASP A 255 11.87 -34.33 -8.75
CA ASP A 255 11.78 -35.46 -7.80
C ASP A 255 13.16 -36.01 -7.45
N GLN A 256 14.02 -36.25 -8.44
CA GLN A 256 15.37 -36.75 -8.20
C GLN A 256 16.26 -35.72 -7.49
N ALA A 257 16.10 -34.45 -7.83
CA ALA A 257 16.88 -33.39 -7.20
C ALA A 257 16.50 -33.21 -5.72
N CYS A 258 15.21 -33.22 -5.38
CA CYS A 258 14.73 -33.00 -4.02
C CYS A 258 14.94 -34.20 -3.09
N ASN A 259 15.00 -35.42 -3.64
CA ASN A 259 15.16 -36.66 -2.85
C ASN A 259 16.62 -37.15 -2.75
N GLN A 260 17.62 -36.24 -2.93
CA GLN A 260 19.00 -36.58 -2.66
C GLN A 260 19.26 -36.82 -1.17
N ASP A 261 20.12 -37.78 -0.87
CA ASP A 261 20.45 -38.09 0.53
C ASP A 261 21.02 -36.88 1.28
N GLY A 262 20.36 -36.51 2.37
CA GLY A 262 20.78 -35.43 3.26
C GLY A 262 20.58 -34.01 2.72
N LEU A 263 19.93 -33.81 1.56
CA LEU A 263 19.70 -32.48 0.99
C LEU A 263 18.86 -31.59 1.92
N LEU A 264 17.78 -32.12 2.48
CA LEU A 264 16.91 -31.39 3.40
C LEU A 264 17.71 -30.83 4.59
N SER A 265 18.53 -31.66 5.23
CA SER A 265 19.38 -31.24 6.36
C SER A 265 20.43 -30.20 5.95
N ARG A 266 20.95 -30.26 4.73
CA ARG A 266 21.87 -29.24 4.22
C ARG A 266 21.14 -27.90 4.03
N PHE A 267 19.93 -27.91 3.48
CA PHE A 267 19.13 -26.69 3.33
C PHE A 267 18.68 -26.12 4.68
N GLU A 268 18.25 -26.95 5.63
CA GLU A 268 17.95 -26.52 7.00
C GLU A 268 19.14 -25.80 7.64
N ASN A 269 20.33 -26.36 7.52
CA ASN A 269 21.56 -25.73 8.04
C ASN A 269 21.88 -24.40 7.32
N ILE A 270 21.75 -24.36 5.99
CA ILE A 270 21.95 -23.12 5.21
C ILE A 270 20.97 -22.05 5.67
N GLN A 271 19.69 -22.39 5.84
CA GLN A 271 18.67 -21.46 6.30
C GLN A 271 18.97 -20.94 7.70
N GLU A 272 19.33 -21.82 8.64
CA GLU A 272 19.71 -21.44 10.00
C GLU A 272 20.89 -20.46 9.99
N GLN A 273 21.93 -20.73 9.19
CA GLN A 273 23.09 -19.85 9.06
C GLN A 273 22.72 -18.51 8.41
N LEU A 274 21.85 -18.52 7.40
CA LEU A 274 21.34 -17.29 6.79
C LEU A 274 20.51 -16.44 7.77
N GLU A 275 19.67 -17.07 8.60
CA GLU A 275 18.90 -16.36 9.63
C GLU A 275 19.81 -15.74 10.69
N ILE A 276 20.91 -16.39 11.07
CA ILE A 276 21.92 -15.81 11.97
C ILE A 276 22.53 -14.55 11.34
N CYS A 277 22.98 -14.63 10.08
CA CYS A 277 23.54 -13.47 9.36
C CYS A 277 22.52 -12.33 9.23
N LYS A 278 21.27 -12.65 8.91
CA LYS A 278 20.17 -11.69 8.82
C LYS A 278 19.90 -11.01 10.15
N LYS A 279 19.89 -11.76 11.25
CA LYS A 279 19.72 -11.22 12.59
C LYS A 279 20.87 -10.29 12.97
N SER A 280 22.14 -10.70 12.76
CA SER A 280 23.30 -9.85 13.03
C SER A 280 23.26 -8.55 12.23
N LEU A 281 22.83 -8.61 10.96
CA LEU A 281 22.62 -7.42 10.13
C LEU A 281 21.51 -6.53 10.67
N SER A 282 20.38 -7.11 11.09
CA SER A 282 19.27 -6.37 11.70
C SER A 282 19.72 -5.67 12.98
N ASP A 283 20.44 -6.37 13.88
CA ASP A 283 20.97 -5.81 15.13
C ASP A 283 21.95 -4.65 14.86
N PHE A 284 22.80 -4.80 13.82
CA PHE A 284 23.68 -3.73 13.35
C PHE A 284 22.89 -2.50 12.87
N LEU A 285 21.89 -2.71 12.01
CA LEU A 285 21.05 -1.62 11.49
C LEU A 285 20.28 -0.91 12.62
N ASP A 286 19.75 -1.66 13.59
CA ASP A 286 19.06 -1.09 14.75
C ASP A 286 20.01 -0.27 15.64
N GLY A 287 21.25 -0.68 15.75
CA GLY A 287 22.30 0.12 16.39
C GLY A 287 22.49 1.48 15.69
N ARG A 288 22.46 1.50 14.35
CA ARG A 288 22.56 2.75 13.56
C ARG A 288 21.28 3.60 13.66
N ARG A 289 20.11 2.95 13.63
CA ARG A 289 18.82 3.63 13.85
C ARG A 289 18.75 4.34 15.20
N ARG A 290 19.31 3.74 16.26
CA ARG A 290 19.39 4.37 17.60
C ARG A 290 20.29 5.60 17.62
N GLN A 291 21.35 5.65 16.81
CA GLN A 291 22.23 6.82 16.71
C GLN A 291 21.58 7.98 15.95
N PHE A 292 20.85 7.69 14.87
CA PHE A 292 20.10 8.66 14.09
C PHE A 292 18.67 8.17 13.87
N PRO A 293 17.71 8.54 14.74
CA PRO A 293 16.38 7.93 14.77
C PRO A 293 15.54 8.08 13.49
N ARG A 294 15.87 9.02 12.61
CA ARG A 294 15.19 9.17 11.30
C ARG A 294 15.39 7.97 10.38
N TYR A 295 16.38 7.13 10.64
CA TYR A 295 16.59 5.90 9.90
C TYR A 295 15.51 4.83 10.15
N TYR A 296 14.72 4.93 11.20
CA TYR A 296 13.55 4.08 11.39
C TYR A 296 12.49 4.26 10.29
N PHE A 297 12.48 5.39 9.62
CA PHE A 297 11.52 5.72 8.56
C PHE A 297 12.06 5.46 7.14
N THR A 298 13.28 4.95 7.03
CA THR A 298 13.89 4.54 5.76
C THR A 298 13.81 3.04 5.58
N SER A 299 13.70 2.56 4.33
CA SER A 299 13.76 1.13 4.05
C SER A 299 15.14 0.56 4.39
N GLU A 300 15.21 -0.74 4.69
CA GLU A 300 16.48 -1.40 4.98
C GLU A 300 17.48 -1.29 3.83
N ALA A 301 17.01 -1.45 2.59
CA ALA A 301 17.85 -1.31 1.40
C ALA A 301 18.42 0.11 1.25
N ASP A 302 17.63 1.14 1.50
CA ASP A 302 18.08 2.53 1.46
C ASP A 302 19.07 2.84 2.59
N LEU A 303 18.79 2.34 3.79
CA LEU A 303 19.66 2.52 4.94
C LEU A 303 21.04 1.87 4.69
N LEU A 304 21.05 0.67 4.15
CA LEU A 304 22.29 -0.02 3.80
C LEU A 304 23.08 0.72 2.71
N ASP A 305 22.39 1.27 1.70
CA ASP A 305 23.04 2.07 0.67
C ASP A 305 23.60 3.39 1.23
N ILE A 306 22.89 4.03 2.16
CA ILE A 306 23.38 5.22 2.89
C ILE A 306 24.66 4.86 3.69
N LEU A 307 24.63 3.78 4.46
CA LEU A 307 25.75 3.34 5.28
C LEU A 307 26.95 2.93 4.43
N SER A 308 26.74 2.16 3.37
CA SER A 308 27.79 1.71 2.45
C SER A 308 28.48 2.86 1.71
N ASN A 309 27.78 3.95 1.45
CA ASN A 309 28.33 5.12 0.80
C ASN A 309 28.59 6.29 1.77
N GLY A 310 28.59 6.04 3.07
CA GLY A 310 28.74 7.06 4.11
C GLY A 310 30.00 7.92 3.99
N SER A 311 31.11 7.35 3.47
CA SER A 311 32.35 8.07 3.20
C SER A 311 32.32 8.99 1.99
N THR A 312 31.32 8.84 1.10
CA THR A 312 31.15 9.60 -0.15
C THR A 312 29.83 10.36 -0.13
N PRO A 313 29.76 11.55 0.49
CA PRO A 313 28.51 12.30 0.64
C PRO A 313 27.74 12.53 -0.66
N GLU A 314 28.45 12.67 -1.79
CA GLU A 314 27.85 12.85 -3.11
C GLU A 314 26.88 11.71 -3.50
N LYS A 315 27.19 10.48 -3.11
CA LYS A 315 26.34 9.31 -3.38
C LYS A 315 25.15 9.22 -2.43
N VAL A 316 25.30 9.73 -1.21
CA VAL A 316 24.22 9.75 -0.20
C VAL A 316 23.13 10.74 -0.55
N LEU A 317 23.42 11.77 -1.38
CA LEU A 317 22.46 12.82 -1.76
C LEU A 317 21.16 12.29 -2.35
N LYS A 318 21.17 11.15 -3.03
CA LYS A 318 19.96 10.54 -3.61
C LYS A 318 18.92 10.13 -2.55
N HIS A 319 19.37 9.94 -1.30
CA HIS A 319 18.51 9.57 -0.17
C HIS A 319 18.09 10.74 0.71
N THR A 320 18.56 11.96 0.42
CA THR A 320 18.30 13.17 1.21
C THR A 320 16.79 13.39 1.45
N ALA A 321 15.98 13.22 0.41
CA ALA A 321 14.52 13.39 0.48
C ALA A 321 13.82 12.34 1.36
N LYS A 322 14.47 11.20 1.64
CA LYS A 322 13.93 10.14 2.53
C LYS A 322 14.28 10.39 3.99
N VAL A 323 15.37 11.11 4.24
CA VAL A 323 15.86 11.47 5.58
C VAL A 323 15.26 12.79 6.05
N TYR A 324 15.17 13.79 5.16
CA TYR A 324 14.61 15.12 5.46
C TYR A 324 13.38 15.35 4.57
N LEU A 325 12.19 15.31 5.14
CA LEU A 325 10.90 15.24 4.43
C LEU A 325 10.68 16.29 3.34
N SER A 326 11.14 17.51 3.56
CA SER A 326 10.92 18.62 2.62
C SER A 326 12.20 19.07 1.91
N CYS A 327 13.29 18.32 2.02
CA CYS A 327 14.56 18.60 1.36
C CYS A 327 14.78 17.62 0.21
N LYS A 328 15.01 18.13 -1.00
CA LYS A 328 15.28 17.30 -2.18
C LYS A 328 16.73 16.82 -2.22
N THR A 329 17.67 17.75 -2.02
CA THR A 329 19.10 17.48 -2.07
C THR A 329 19.89 18.61 -1.37
N LEU A 330 21.15 18.33 -1.05
CA LEU A 330 22.09 19.33 -0.57
C LEU A 330 22.95 19.84 -1.72
N VAL A 331 23.34 21.09 -1.64
CA VAL A 331 24.33 21.70 -2.56
C VAL A 331 25.70 21.60 -1.90
N LEU A 332 26.64 20.95 -2.58
CA LEU A 332 28.00 20.72 -2.08
C LEU A 332 28.98 21.70 -2.70
N ASP A 333 29.95 22.14 -1.92
CA ASP A 333 31.07 22.93 -2.42
C ASP A 333 32.02 22.05 -3.25
N LYS A 334 32.31 22.51 -4.47
CA LYS A 334 33.18 21.76 -5.39
C LYS A 334 34.67 22.08 -5.17
N ASN A 335 34.98 23.22 -4.58
CA ASN A 335 36.30 23.80 -4.54
C ASN A 335 37.01 23.63 -3.19
N GLU A 336 36.23 23.74 -2.12
CA GLU A 336 36.78 23.60 -0.76
C GLU A 336 36.46 22.21 -0.17
N ARG A 337 37.47 21.58 0.40
CA ARG A 337 37.34 20.29 1.08
C ARG A 337 37.63 20.43 2.57
N THR A 338 37.03 19.56 3.36
CA THR A 338 37.26 19.46 4.80
C THR A 338 38.60 18.78 5.10
N SER A 339 38.99 18.69 6.35
CA SER A 339 40.18 17.95 6.82
C SER A 339 40.19 16.46 6.45
N GLU A 340 39.01 15.88 6.18
CA GLU A 340 38.84 14.48 5.76
C GLU A 340 38.68 14.34 4.23
N ASP A 341 39.02 15.37 3.47
CA ASP A 341 38.85 15.45 1.99
C ASP A 341 37.38 15.28 1.53
N ARG A 342 36.46 15.77 2.33
CA ARG A 342 35.04 15.74 2.03
C ARG A 342 34.49 17.13 1.70
N PRO A 343 33.39 17.24 0.93
CA PRO A 343 32.80 18.54 0.61
C PRO A 343 32.10 19.18 1.81
N TYR A 344 31.99 20.50 1.80
CA TYR A 344 31.05 21.24 2.65
C TYR A 344 29.66 21.27 2.01
N ALA A 345 28.60 21.16 2.81
CA ALA A 345 27.26 21.50 2.39
C ALA A 345 27.05 23.02 2.51
N THR A 346 26.73 23.68 1.41
CA THR A 346 26.58 25.14 1.34
C THR A 346 25.13 25.59 1.40
N ALA A 347 24.22 24.78 0.87
CA ALA A 347 22.79 25.07 0.82
C ALA A 347 21.97 23.77 0.72
N TRP A 348 20.66 23.87 0.91
CA TRP A 348 19.74 22.80 0.58
C TRP A 348 18.67 23.28 -0.40
N VAL A 349 18.20 22.36 -1.23
CA VAL A 349 17.14 22.58 -2.21
C VAL A 349 15.84 22.00 -1.67
N SER A 350 14.76 22.77 -1.73
CA SER A 350 13.44 22.32 -1.32
C SER A 350 12.92 21.15 -2.16
N GLY A 351 12.29 20.18 -1.51
CA GLY A 351 11.48 19.14 -2.13
C GLY A 351 10.05 19.59 -2.40
N VAL A 352 9.59 20.62 -1.71
CA VAL A 352 8.24 21.17 -1.80
C VAL A 352 8.35 22.66 -2.21
N GLY A 353 7.86 22.97 -3.39
CA GLY A 353 8.05 24.29 -4.00
C GLY A 353 9.46 24.46 -4.59
N VAL A 354 9.77 25.67 -5.06
CA VAL A 354 11.07 25.99 -5.63
C VAL A 354 11.77 26.97 -4.71
N GLU A 355 12.63 26.45 -3.84
CA GLU A 355 13.34 27.25 -2.86
C GLU A 355 14.74 26.68 -2.64
N ASN A 356 15.73 27.59 -2.51
CA ASN A 356 17.11 27.23 -2.20
C ASN A 356 17.56 28.06 -1.00
N VAL A 357 18.00 27.40 0.07
CA VAL A 357 18.35 28.06 1.33
C VAL A 357 19.81 27.78 1.67
N ALA A 358 20.61 28.82 1.80
CA ALA A 358 22.01 28.71 2.17
C ALA A 358 22.18 28.43 3.67
N PHE A 359 23.10 27.51 4.02
CA PHE A 359 23.48 27.27 5.41
C PHE A 359 24.23 28.46 6.02
N GLU A 360 23.95 28.73 7.25
CA GLU A 360 24.63 29.75 8.05
C GLU A 360 25.03 29.18 9.44
N PRO A 361 26.28 28.72 9.60
CA PRO A 361 27.42 28.59 8.69
C PRO A 361 27.37 27.34 7.78
N ARG A 362 28.28 27.23 6.79
CA ARG A 362 28.48 26.01 5.97
C ARG A 362 28.74 24.81 6.85
N VAL A 363 28.28 23.64 6.44
CA VAL A 363 28.32 22.41 7.24
C VAL A 363 29.39 21.46 6.71
N PRO A 364 30.39 21.06 7.53
CA PRO A 364 31.35 20.05 7.17
C PRO A 364 30.73 18.66 7.25
N LEU A 365 30.90 17.82 6.21
CA LEU A 365 30.35 16.46 6.18
C LEU A 365 31.39 15.42 6.63
N ASN A 366 31.95 15.62 7.82
CA ASN A 366 32.99 14.77 8.40
C ASN A 366 32.44 13.66 9.30
N GLY A 367 33.22 12.59 9.47
CA GLY A 367 32.90 11.50 10.37
C GLY A 367 31.91 10.46 9.77
N LYS A 368 31.26 9.70 10.63
CA LYS A 368 30.26 8.71 10.22
C LYS A 368 29.00 9.41 9.69
N VAL A 369 28.28 8.72 8.79
CA VAL A 369 27.11 9.28 8.12
C VAL A 369 26.00 9.71 9.09
N GLU A 370 25.77 8.97 10.14
CA GLU A 370 24.80 9.26 11.19
C GLU A 370 25.10 10.59 11.89
N ILE A 371 26.39 10.86 12.12
CA ILE A 371 26.86 12.05 12.82
C ILE A 371 26.72 13.27 11.94
N TYR A 372 27.23 13.25 10.70
CA TYR A 372 27.15 14.44 9.86
C TYR A 372 25.71 14.74 9.40
N GLN A 373 24.85 13.71 9.27
CA GLN A 373 23.44 13.95 8.99
C GLN A 373 22.69 14.62 10.16
N GLN A 374 23.05 14.28 11.40
CA GLN A 374 22.53 15.01 12.57
C GLN A 374 23.04 16.47 12.58
N VAL A 375 24.30 16.69 12.28
CA VAL A 375 24.88 18.06 12.18
C VAL A 375 24.18 18.88 11.09
N VAL A 376 23.86 18.28 9.94
CA VAL A 376 23.07 18.92 8.88
C VAL A 376 21.71 19.33 9.37
N LEU A 377 20.99 18.44 10.09
CA LEU A 377 19.67 18.74 10.65
C LEU A 377 19.72 19.92 11.63
N ASP A 378 20.70 19.91 12.55
CA ASP A 378 20.88 20.97 13.55
C ASP A 378 21.25 22.30 12.86
N ALA A 379 22.07 22.28 11.82
CA ALA A 379 22.42 23.43 11.02
C ALA A 379 21.22 23.99 10.23
N MET A 380 20.33 23.12 9.71
CA MET A 380 19.08 23.60 9.09
C MET A 380 18.22 24.36 10.08
N LYS A 381 18.00 23.80 11.28
CA LYS A 381 17.24 24.46 12.36
C LYS A 381 17.86 25.78 12.80
N GLN A 382 19.17 25.82 12.99
CA GLN A 382 19.90 27.03 13.35
C GLN A 382 19.81 28.11 12.27
N THR A 383 19.93 27.74 11.00
CA THR A 383 19.82 28.68 9.86
C THR A 383 18.42 29.29 9.81
N LEU A 384 17.37 28.48 10.00
CA LEU A 384 15.98 28.97 10.05
C LEU A 384 15.77 29.95 11.24
N PHE A 385 16.31 29.62 12.40
CA PHE A 385 16.26 30.52 13.55
C PHE A 385 16.95 31.86 13.29
N ASN A 386 18.15 31.84 12.70
CA ASN A 386 18.89 33.05 12.35
C ASN A 386 18.12 33.93 11.34
N ASN A 387 17.47 33.27 10.36
CA ASN A 387 16.61 33.99 9.41
C ASN A 387 15.39 34.61 10.10
N LEU A 388 14.75 33.92 11.08
CA LEU A 388 13.63 34.48 11.84
C LEU A 388 14.03 35.75 12.59
N THR A 389 15.13 35.70 13.33
CA THR A 389 15.63 36.85 14.11
C THR A 389 15.82 38.08 13.23
N ARG A 390 16.38 37.90 12.04
CA ARG A 390 16.56 39.01 11.05
C ARG A 390 15.25 39.45 10.40
N SER A 391 14.37 38.50 10.09
CA SER A 391 13.10 38.80 9.43
C SER A 391 12.14 39.60 10.30
N VAL A 392 12.08 39.31 11.61
CA VAL A 392 11.26 40.06 12.56
C VAL A 392 11.74 41.51 12.65
N VAL A 393 13.05 41.76 12.70
CA VAL A 393 13.60 43.12 12.72
C VAL A 393 13.31 43.87 11.41
N ARG A 394 13.50 43.22 10.26
CA ARG A 394 13.23 43.85 8.97
C ARG A 394 11.76 44.21 8.75
N TYR A 395 10.82 43.36 9.23
CA TYR A 395 9.39 43.64 9.12
C TYR A 395 8.98 44.97 9.74
N GLN A 396 9.67 45.39 10.80
CA GLN A 396 9.42 46.69 11.46
C GLN A 396 10.02 47.88 10.71
N GLN A 397 10.97 47.67 9.79
CA GLN A 397 11.75 48.70 9.14
C GLN A 397 11.26 49.07 7.71
N MET A 398 10.45 48.20 7.09
CA MET A 398 10.00 48.38 5.69
C MET A 398 8.51 48.10 5.54
N SER A 399 7.93 48.50 4.38
CA SER A 399 6.52 48.16 4.12
C SER A 399 6.32 46.69 3.95
N ARG A 400 5.12 46.20 4.27
CA ARG A 400 4.80 44.77 4.25
C ARG A 400 5.07 44.14 2.88
N ASN A 401 4.67 44.79 1.80
CA ASN A 401 4.85 44.27 0.45
C ASN A 401 6.33 44.27 0.02
N GLU A 402 7.10 45.28 0.39
CA GLU A 402 8.54 45.32 0.16
C GLU A 402 9.26 44.24 0.96
N TRP A 403 8.87 44.03 2.21
CA TRP A 403 9.42 42.97 3.04
C TRP A 403 9.13 41.60 2.49
N LEU A 404 7.88 41.33 2.03
CA LEU A 404 7.46 40.05 1.48
C LEU A 404 8.24 39.70 0.19
N MET A 405 8.54 40.68 -0.64
CA MET A 405 9.24 40.53 -1.90
C MET A 405 10.75 40.83 -1.78
N HIS A 406 11.24 41.03 -0.55
CA HIS A 406 12.64 41.35 -0.31
C HIS A 406 13.57 40.21 -0.76
N LYS A 407 14.58 40.58 -1.57
CA LYS A 407 15.66 39.69 -1.97
C LYS A 407 16.97 40.24 -1.43
N LYS A 408 17.78 39.34 -0.82
CA LYS A 408 19.11 39.73 -0.36
C LYS A 408 19.98 40.14 -1.54
N PRO A 409 20.84 41.17 -1.43
CA PRO A 409 21.80 41.51 -2.45
C PRO A 409 22.85 40.39 -2.59
N GLU A 410 22.99 39.80 -3.76
CA GLU A 410 23.76 38.57 -3.96
C GLU A 410 25.00 38.72 -4.85
N PRO A 411 26.01 37.87 -4.59
CA PRO A 411 27.09 37.66 -5.52
C PRO A 411 26.75 36.77 -6.71
N ASN A 412 25.64 36.01 -6.70
CA ASN A 412 25.25 35.04 -7.73
C ASN A 412 23.76 35.14 -8.08
N PRO A 413 23.36 35.61 -9.28
CA PRO A 413 21.97 35.84 -9.67
C PRO A 413 21.13 34.54 -9.88
N LYS A 414 21.69 33.35 -9.68
CA LYS A 414 20.99 32.05 -9.83
C LYS A 414 20.46 31.50 -8.53
N GLU A 415 20.77 32.11 -7.39
CA GLU A 415 20.34 31.66 -6.09
C GLU A 415 19.14 32.50 -5.60
N ASP A 416 18.09 31.86 -5.05
CA ASP A 416 16.96 32.58 -4.50
C ASP A 416 17.36 33.18 -3.15
N SER A 417 17.60 34.49 -3.13
CA SER A 417 18.12 35.24 -2.00
C SER A 417 17.05 35.72 -1.01
N SER A 418 15.83 35.27 -1.18
CA SER A 418 14.72 35.61 -0.28
C SER A 418 14.80 34.82 1.05
N ASP A 419 14.14 35.35 2.11
CA ASP A 419 13.94 34.56 3.32
C ASP A 419 13.10 33.30 2.99
N PRO A 420 13.34 32.17 3.68
CA PRO A 420 12.52 30.98 3.50
C PRO A 420 11.04 31.28 3.72
N ALA A 421 10.17 30.75 2.86
CA ALA A 421 8.72 30.98 2.95
C ALA A 421 8.13 30.64 4.31
N GLN A 422 8.62 29.59 4.94
CA GLN A 422 8.28 29.19 6.31
C GLN A 422 8.53 30.30 7.34
N ILE A 423 9.66 30.98 7.23
CA ILE A 423 10.04 32.08 8.15
C ILE A 423 9.20 33.32 7.88
N ILE A 424 8.89 33.60 6.62
CA ILE A 424 7.97 34.66 6.24
C ILE A 424 6.60 34.45 6.88
N LEU A 425 6.04 33.27 6.78
CA LEU A 425 4.75 32.93 7.37
C LEU A 425 4.77 33.02 8.91
N LEU A 426 5.85 32.54 9.52
CA LEU A 426 6.02 32.64 10.97
C LEU A 426 6.10 34.09 11.42
N THR A 427 6.86 34.93 10.70
CA THR A 427 6.98 36.37 11.02
C THR A 427 5.65 37.08 10.88
N LEU A 428 4.87 36.78 9.81
CA LEU A 428 3.52 37.33 9.64
C LEU A 428 2.58 36.93 10.80
N ALA A 429 2.61 35.65 11.19
CA ALA A 429 1.80 35.16 12.29
C ALA A 429 2.16 35.81 13.64
N ILE A 430 3.45 36.02 13.91
CA ILE A 430 3.93 36.70 15.11
C ILE A 430 3.43 38.14 15.14
N ASN A 431 3.58 38.90 14.03
CA ASN A 431 3.16 40.29 13.97
C ASN A 431 1.63 40.43 14.03
N TYR A 432 0.88 39.55 13.40
CA TYR A 432 -0.59 39.49 13.51
C TYR A 432 -1.05 39.35 14.96
N VAL A 433 -0.46 38.44 15.73
CA VAL A 433 -0.80 38.22 17.14
C VAL A 433 -0.46 39.46 17.96
N GLU A 434 0.71 40.07 17.74
CA GLU A 434 1.11 41.29 18.46
C GLU A 434 0.18 42.48 18.16
N GLU A 435 -0.21 42.68 16.87
CA GLU A 435 -1.12 43.73 16.44
C GLU A 435 -2.51 43.58 17.09
N VAL A 436 -3.06 42.36 17.14
CA VAL A 436 -4.36 42.10 17.79
C VAL A 436 -4.27 42.27 19.31
N GLU A 437 -3.21 41.77 19.95
CA GLU A 437 -3.01 41.97 21.39
C GLU A 437 -2.81 43.47 21.75
N GLN A 438 -2.16 44.24 20.85
CA GLN A 438 -2.05 45.67 21.01
C GLN A 438 -3.41 46.39 20.88
N ALA A 439 -4.27 45.93 19.97
CA ALA A 439 -5.64 46.41 19.87
C ALA A 439 -6.43 46.16 21.17
N PHE A 440 -6.31 44.98 21.77
CA PHE A 440 -6.93 44.70 23.08
C PHE A 440 -6.36 45.59 24.20
N ARG A 441 -5.04 45.78 24.25
CA ARG A 441 -4.41 46.71 25.23
C ARG A 441 -4.93 48.13 25.04
N SER A 442 -5.19 48.54 23.80
CA SER A 442 -5.76 49.89 23.51
C SER A 442 -7.22 50.02 23.95
N ILE A 443 -8.02 48.93 23.83
CA ILE A 443 -9.41 48.89 24.34
C ILE A 443 -9.45 49.02 25.87
N THR A 444 -8.57 48.31 26.58
CA THR A 444 -8.53 48.25 28.05
C THR A 444 -7.61 49.29 28.66
N HIS A 445 -7.10 50.28 27.89
CA HIS A 445 -6.14 51.26 28.38
C HIS A 445 -6.78 52.15 29.44
N PRO A 446 -6.17 52.27 30.63
CA PRO A 446 -6.81 52.98 31.75
C PRO A 446 -7.07 54.46 31.53
N SER A 447 -6.18 55.13 30.75
CA SER A 447 -6.24 56.59 30.58
C SER A 447 -6.84 57.05 29.27
N ASN A 448 -6.88 56.19 28.25
CA ASN A 448 -7.43 56.54 26.91
C ASN A 448 -7.95 55.27 26.22
N PRO A 449 -9.10 54.71 26.64
CA PRO A 449 -9.65 53.53 26.04
C PRO A 449 -10.15 53.80 24.59
N ASN A 450 -9.76 52.94 23.64
CA ASN A 450 -10.22 53.04 22.26
C ASN A 450 -11.15 51.85 21.94
N PRO A 451 -12.48 51.96 22.05
CA PRO A 451 -13.40 50.86 21.82
C PRO A 451 -13.44 50.40 20.37
N ASN A 452 -12.94 51.17 19.41
CA ASN A 452 -12.92 50.84 17.99
C ASN A 452 -11.57 50.25 17.54
N ALA A 453 -10.65 49.93 18.43
CA ALA A 453 -9.33 49.42 18.04
C ALA A 453 -9.38 48.13 17.21
N LEU A 454 -10.26 47.17 17.55
CA LEU A 454 -10.45 45.95 16.76
C LEU A 454 -11.02 46.25 15.34
N LYS A 455 -11.91 47.25 15.24
CA LYS A 455 -12.47 47.66 13.92
C LYS A 455 -11.38 48.26 13.05
N LEU A 456 -10.54 49.12 13.59
CA LEU A 456 -9.38 49.69 12.87
C LEU A 456 -8.38 48.60 12.46
N GLN A 457 -8.18 47.59 13.29
CA GLN A 457 -7.34 46.45 12.94
C GLN A 457 -7.95 45.62 11.79
N LEU A 458 -9.30 45.41 11.80
CA LEU A 458 -10.00 44.75 10.71
C LEU A 458 -9.87 45.52 9.39
N ASP A 459 -10.07 46.84 9.41
CA ASP A 459 -9.95 47.69 8.22
C ASP A 459 -8.54 47.59 7.62
N ARG A 460 -7.50 47.59 8.48
CA ARG A 460 -6.10 47.37 8.05
C ARG A 460 -5.90 46.02 7.39
N GLN A 461 -6.41 44.94 7.98
CA GLN A 461 -6.30 43.60 7.43
C GLN A 461 -7.00 43.46 6.08
N VAL A 462 -8.19 44.07 5.90
CA VAL A 462 -8.90 44.05 4.62
C VAL A 462 -8.08 44.76 3.54
N GLU A 463 -7.43 45.89 3.82
CA GLU A 463 -6.57 46.55 2.83
C GLU A 463 -5.31 45.74 2.52
N GLN A 464 -4.66 45.16 3.53
CA GLN A 464 -3.53 44.26 3.34
C GLN A 464 -3.87 43.06 2.44
N LEU A 465 -5.05 42.48 2.62
CA LEU A 465 -5.52 41.35 1.81
C LEU A 465 -5.80 41.79 0.36
N LYS A 466 -6.40 42.96 0.15
CA LYS A 466 -6.60 43.52 -1.19
C LYS A 466 -5.27 43.76 -1.92
N ASP A 467 -4.27 44.24 -1.22
CA ASP A 467 -2.93 44.48 -1.78
C ASP A 467 -2.26 43.17 -2.17
N LEU A 468 -2.39 42.10 -1.39
CA LEU A 468 -1.89 40.78 -1.76
C LEU A 468 -2.63 40.20 -2.99
N ILE A 469 -3.96 40.36 -3.08
CA ILE A 469 -4.73 39.93 -4.23
C ILE A 469 -4.29 40.69 -5.50
N ARG A 470 -4.07 41.98 -5.43
CA ARG A 470 -3.50 42.77 -6.53
C ARG A 470 -2.12 42.26 -6.92
N LEU A 471 -1.29 41.88 -5.95
CA LEU A 471 0.05 41.36 -6.20
C LEU A 471 -0.01 40.01 -6.96
N THR A 472 -0.98 39.13 -6.71
CA THR A 472 -1.14 37.87 -7.48
C THR A 472 -1.48 38.08 -8.94
N GLN A 473 -2.07 39.22 -9.30
CA GLN A 473 -2.40 39.55 -10.68
C GLN A 473 -1.19 40.04 -11.48
N THR A 474 -0.04 40.31 -10.82
CA THR A 474 1.22 40.70 -11.48
C THR A 474 1.99 39.47 -11.98
N LYS A 475 2.98 39.69 -12.82
CA LYS A 475 3.88 38.62 -13.28
C LYS A 475 4.83 38.21 -12.15
N LEU A 476 4.49 37.15 -11.45
CA LEU A 476 5.32 36.54 -10.40
C LEU A 476 5.95 35.23 -10.90
N ASN A 477 7.14 34.90 -10.42
CA ASN A 477 7.71 33.60 -10.60
C ASN A 477 6.89 32.55 -9.77
N LYS A 478 7.12 31.26 -10.01
CA LYS A 478 6.35 30.18 -9.36
C LYS A 478 6.51 30.18 -7.84
N SER A 479 7.72 30.43 -7.33
CA SER A 479 8.01 30.45 -5.89
C SER A 479 7.32 31.63 -5.19
N ASP A 480 7.51 32.85 -5.73
CA ASP A 480 6.91 34.08 -5.16
C ASP A 480 5.38 34.01 -5.21
N ARG A 481 4.81 33.46 -6.28
CA ARG A 481 3.36 33.24 -6.38
C ARG A 481 2.83 32.32 -5.29
N THR A 482 3.45 31.13 -5.10
CA THR A 482 3.05 30.19 -4.05
C THR A 482 3.12 30.85 -2.69
N ARG A 483 4.16 31.63 -2.41
CA ARG A 483 4.34 32.40 -1.18
C ARG A 483 3.20 33.39 -0.96
N VAL A 484 2.86 34.20 -1.97
CA VAL A 484 1.76 35.17 -1.87
C VAL A 484 0.40 34.49 -1.67
N MET A 485 0.14 33.39 -2.39
CA MET A 485 -1.10 32.60 -2.23
C MET A 485 -1.25 32.06 -0.82
N VAL A 486 -0.18 31.55 -0.22
CA VAL A 486 -0.20 31.06 1.16
C VAL A 486 -0.41 32.21 2.15
N CYS A 487 0.20 33.38 1.93
CA CYS A 487 -0.05 34.58 2.76
C CYS A 487 -1.52 35.01 2.67
N ILE A 488 -2.14 34.99 1.50
CA ILE A 488 -3.57 35.28 1.33
C ILE A 488 -4.43 34.32 2.16
N THR A 489 -4.13 33.00 2.11
CA THR A 489 -4.87 31.99 2.89
C THR A 489 -4.80 32.28 4.39
N MET A 490 -3.61 32.62 4.90
CA MET A 490 -3.40 32.93 6.31
C MET A 490 -4.08 34.24 6.73
N ASP A 491 -3.95 35.31 5.92
CA ASP A 491 -4.56 36.60 6.18
C ASP A 491 -6.08 36.55 6.11
N ALA A 492 -6.66 35.76 5.21
CA ALA A 492 -8.10 35.57 5.13
C ALA A 492 -8.65 34.95 6.42
N HIS A 493 -7.97 33.90 6.94
CA HIS A 493 -8.33 33.32 8.22
C HIS A 493 -8.19 34.31 9.37
N SER A 494 -7.09 35.05 9.44
CA SER A 494 -6.84 36.08 10.45
C SER A 494 -7.90 37.19 10.45
N ARG A 495 -8.30 37.64 9.25
CA ARG A 495 -9.43 38.58 9.07
C ARG A 495 -10.73 38.01 9.62
N ASP A 496 -11.06 36.76 9.29
CA ASP A 496 -12.33 36.13 9.69
C ASP A 496 -12.44 35.99 11.21
N ILE A 497 -11.30 35.71 11.89
CA ILE A 497 -11.23 35.70 13.36
C ILE A 497 -11.58 37.09 13.93
N VAL A 498 -10.96 38.16 13.40
CA VAL A 498 -11.19 39.53 13.89
C VAL A 498 -12.61 39.99 13.54
N ILE A 499 -13.18 39.61 12.41
CA ILE A 499 -14.62 39.85 12.09
C ILE A 499 -15.50 39.19 13.15
N GLY A 500 -15.26 37.94 13.50
CA GLY A 500 -16.04 37.23 14.53
C GLY A 500 -15.95 37.91 15.89
N MET A 501 -14.75 38.23 16.34
CA MET A 501 -14.54 38.93 17.61
C MET A 501 -15.18 40.33 17.66
N ASN A 502 -15.10 41.10 16.58
CA ASN A 502 -15.72 42.41 16.47
C ASN A 502 -17.26 42.33 16.46
N ARG A 503 -17.84 41.38 15.75
CA ARG A 503 -19.30 41.12 15.74
C ARG A 503 -19.82 40.75 17.13
N ASP A 504 -19.06 39.90 17.86
CA ASP A 504 -19.47 39.38 19.15
C ASP A 504 -19.06 40.33 20.32
N GLY A 505 -18.47 41.48 19.99
CA GLY A 505 -18.13 42.54 20.97
C GLY A 505 -17.06 42.15 21.97
N VAL A 506 -16.08 41.32 21.54
CA VAL A 506 -14.97 40.91 22.43
C VAL A 506 -14.07 42.10 22.77
N GLN A 507 -13.84 42.35 24.04
CA GLN A 507 -13.08 43.52 24.57
C GLN A 507 -11.78 43.13 25.26
N ASP A 508 -11.57 41.85 25.59
CA ASP A 508 -10.42 41.39 26.34
C ASP A 508 -9.74 40.18 25.66
N ALA A 509 -8.42 40.17 25.74
CA ALA A 509 -7.58 39.07 25.24
C ALA A 509 -7.79 37.75 25.98
N SER A 510 -8.42 37.74 27.16
CA SER A 510 -8.75 36.51 27.89
C SER A 510 -9.96 35.76 27.35
N ALA A 511 -10.73 36.35 26.42
CA ALA A 511 -11.90 35.72 25.82
C ALA A 511 -11.52 34.42 25.09
N PHE A 512 -12.35 33.37 25.26
CA PHE A 512 -12.09 32.04 24.67
C PHE A 512 -11.94 32.10 23.16
N GLN A 513 -12.67 32.96 22.47
CA GLN A 513 -12.55 33.13 21.02
C GLN A 513 -11.14 33.47 20.56
N TRP A 514 -10.40 34.29 21.36
CA TRP A 514 -8.99 34.60 21.08
C TRP A 514 -8.06 33.53 21.65
N GLN A 515 -8.36 33.02 22.87
CA GLN A 515 -7.51 32.01 23.49
C GLN A 515 -7.46 30.69 22.70
N SER A 516 -8.52 30.34 22.00
CA SER A 516 -8.63 29.12 21.16
C SER A 516 -7.86 29.18 19.84
N GLN A 517 -7.25 30.31 19.49
CA GLN A 517 -6.47 30.49 18.28
C GLN A 517 -4.99 30.14 18.50
N LEU A 518 -4.31 29.68 17.42
CA LEU A 518 -2.86 29.46 17.41
C LEU A 518 -2.13 30.83 17.45
N LYS A 519 -1.61 31.18 18.59
CA LYS A 519 -0.93 32.46 18.82
C LYS A 519 0.58 32.28 18.75
N HIS A 520 1.17 32.62 17.63
CA HIS A 520 2.62 32.61 17.44
C HIS A 520 3.23 33.83 18.15
N LYS A 521 4.20 33.59 19.01
CA LYS A 521 4.87 34.63 19.79
C LYS A 521 6.38 34.49 19.77
N TYR A 522 7.09 35.59 19.69
CA TYR A 522 8.55 35.66 19.82
C TYR A 522 8.92 36.40 21.08
N ARG A 523 9.11 35.70 22.19
CA ARG A 523 9.31 36.27 23.52
C ARG A 523 10.11 35.34 24.43
N LYS A 524 10.53 35.89 25.61
CA LYS A 524 11.01 35.05 26.70
C LYS A 524 9.89 34.12 27.18
N PRO A 525 10.17 32.83 27.36
CA PRO A 525 9.17 31.90 27.86
C PRO A 525 8.68 32.34 29.25
N PRO A 526 7.35 32.21 29.53
CA PRO A 526 6.83 32.55 30.88
C PRO A 526 7.35 31.52 31.92
N PRO A 527 7.54 31.90 33.16
CA PRO A 527 8.12 31.04 34.20
C PRO A 527 7.29 29.79 34.53
N ASN A 528 6.00 29.80 34.22
CA ASN A 528 5.08 28.67 34.44
C ASN A 528 4.71 27.93 33.13
N ALA A 529 5.51 28.08 32.11
CA ALA A 529 5.25 27.34 30.86
C ALA A 529 5.37 25.83 31.11
N SER A 530 4.22 25.15 31.19
CA SER A 530 4.17 23.69 31.23
C SER A 530 4.44 23.17 29.83
N PHE A 531 5.53 22.48 29.66
CA PHE A 531 5.90 21.93 28.34
C PHE A 531 5.67 20.45 28.26
N ILE A 532 5.16 20.05 27.11
CA ILE A 532 5.42 18.75 26.53
C ILE A 532 6.84 18.77 25.92
N ASN A 533 7.83 19.43 26.47
CA ASN A 533 8.98 19.77 25.66
C ASN A 533 10.30 19.80 26.40
N ARG A 534 11.28 19.24 25.68
CA ARG A 534 12.69 19.60 25.78
C ARG A 534 12.85 21.12 25.58
N ASP A 535 13.51 21.81 26.47
CA ASP A 535 13.78 23.24 26.29
C ASP A 535 14.65 23.44 25.03
N PRO A 536 14.15 24.13 23.98
CA PRO A 536 14.93 24.31 22.76
C PRO A 536 16.16 25.17 23.07
N GLN A 537 17.29 24.73 22.56
CA GLN A 537 18.56 25.44 22.70
C GLN A 537 18.60 26.75 21.87
N LEU A 538 17.67 26.93 20.93
CA LEU A 538 17.61 28.07 20.02
C LEU A 538 16.94 29.26 20.71
N ARG A 539 17.74 30.17 21.21
CA ARG A 539 17.32 31.42 21.84
C ARG A 539 18.09 32.62 21.30
N GLY A 540 17.41 33.75 21.12
CA GLY A 540 18.05 34.99 20.77
C GLY A 540 18.88 35.60 21.92
N ASP A 541 19.59 36.67 21.63
CA ASP A 541 20.49 37.36 22.59
C ASP A 541 19.81 37.76 23.91
N ALA A 542 18.52 38.10 23.84
CA ALA A 542 17.70 38.42 25.02
C ALA A 542 16.96 37.20 25.62
N GLY A 543 17.28 35.98 25.24
CA GLY A 543 16.61 34.75 25.68
C GLY A 543 15.24 34.51 25.03
N GLN A 544 14.91 35.21 23.96
CA GLN A 544 13.64 35.08 23.23
C GLN A 544 13.63 33.81 22.39
N ARG A 545 12.46 33.20 22.24
CA ARG A 545 12.22 32.05 21.33
C ARG A 545 10.87 32.19 20.65
N ALA A 546 10.70 31.51 19.53
CA ALA A 546 9.40 31.36 18.90
C ALA A 546 8.61 30.24 19.61
N GLU A 547 7.39 30.54 20.03
CA GLU A 547 6.47 29.60 20.66
C GLU A 547 5.04 29.82 20.19
N ILE A 548 4.22 28.82 20.30
CA ILE A 548 2.81 28.85 19.94
C ILE A 548 1.98 28.60 21.20
N ALA A 549 1.11 29.55 21.54
CA ALA A 549 0.19 29.43 22.65
C ALA A 549 -1.23 29.20 22.14
N ILE A 550 -1.93 28.22 22.68
CA ILE A 550 -3.33 27.92 22.39
C ILE A 550 -3.97 27.41 23.69
N CYS A 551 -4.96 28.12 24.19
CA CYS A 551 -5.52 27.88 25.53
C CYS A 551 -4.39 27.73 26.59
N ASP A 552 -4.34 26.55 27.25
CA ASP A 552 -3.34 26.29 28.30
C ASP A 552 -2.03 25.67 27.74
N ALA A 553 -2.03 25.27 26.50
CA ALA A 553 -0.87 24.65 25.85
C ALA A 553 0.08 25.72 25.31
N ILE A 554 1.37 25.58 25.62
CA ILE A 554 2.45 26.38 25.03
C ILE A 554 3.45 25.42 24.43
N VAL A 555 3.63 25.49 23.11
CA VAL A 555 4.51 24.59 22.36
C VAL A 555 5.60 25.43 21.67
N PRO A 556 6.90 25.13 21.86
CA PRO A 556 7.95 25.83 21.15
C PRO A 556 7.93 25.44 19.66
N TYR A 557 8.30 26.38 18.82
CA TYR A 557 8.49 26.16 17.38
C TYR A 557 9.73 25.29 17.15
N ASP A 558 9.58 24.16 16.43
CA ASP A 558 10.65 23.15 16.32
C ASP A 558 11.66 23.42 15.20
N TYR A 559 11.39 24.37 14.33
CA TYR A 559 12.26 24.72 13.19
C TYR A 559 12.55 23.58 12.21
N GLU A 560 11.67 22.58 12.09
CA GLU A 560 11.78 21.61 10.99
C GLU A 560 11.54 22.33 9.65
N TYR A 561 12.36 22.04 8.65
CA TYR A 561 12.20 22.67 7.34
C TYR A 561 11.00 22.07 6.60
N LEU A 562 10.07 22.89 6.16
CA LEU A 562 8.80 22.50 5.55
C LEU A 562 8.68 22.88 4.07
N GLY A 563 9.58 23.70 3.55
CA GLY A 563 9.54 24.22 2.18
C GLY A 563 8.45 25.26 1.95
N ASN A 564 8.21 25.57 0.67
CA ASN A 564 7.23 26.54 0.20
C ASN A 564 6.01 25.82 -0.40
N GLY A 565 5.29 25.08 0.45
CA GLY A 565 4.10 24.31 0.08
C GLY A 565 2.79 25.06 0.37
N PRO A 566 1.67 24.60 -0.22
CA PRO A 566 0.35 25.16 0.08
C PRO A 566 -0.05 24.88 1.53
N ARG A 567 -0.79 25.80 2.13
CA ARG A 567 -1.39 25.67 3.45
C ARG A 567 -2.86 25.27 3.35
N LEU A 568 -3.37 24.61 4.39
CA LEU A 568 -4.79 24.29 4.50
C LEU A 568 -5.60 25.57 4.73
N VAL A 569 -6.80 25.66 4.13
CA VAL A 569 -7.77 26.69 4.48
C VAL A 569 -8.36 26.35 5.85
N ILE A 570 -8.10 27.18 6.84
CA ILE A 570 -8.55 26.95 8.21
C ILE A 570 -10.01 27.40 8.34
N THR A 571 -10.86 26.49 8.80
CA THR A 571 -12.28 26.73 9.08
C THR A 571 -12.52 26.67 10.60
N PRO A 572 -13.68 27.10 11.12
CA PRO A 572 -14.02 26.94 12.54
C PRO A 572 -13.95 25.47 13.02
N LEU A 573 -14.20 24.51 12.14
CA LEU A 573 -14.01 23.10 12.43
C LEU A 573 -12.53 22.74 12.62
N THR A 574 -11.66 23.28 11.79
CA THR A 574 -10.21 23.06 11.89
C THR A 574 -9.65 23.67 13.16
N ASP A 575 -10.09 24.88 13.55
CA ASP A 575 -9.72 25.50 14.82
C ASP A 575 -10.10 24.61 16.02
N ARG A 576 -11.27 24.00 15.98
CA ARG A 576 -11.72 23.08 17.03
C ARG A 576 -10.84 21.83 17.11
N ILE A 577 -10.42 21.30 15.95
CA ILE A 577 -9.46 20.20 15.89
C ILE A 577 -8.14 20.62 16.53
N TYR A 578 -7.63 21.81 16.22
CA TYR A 578 -6.36 22.32 16.76
C TYR A 578 -6.39 22.48 18.27
N VAL A 579 -7.46 23.05 18.82
CA VAL A 579 -7.63 23.16 20.28
C VAL A 579 -7.62 21.76 20.91
N THR A 580 -8.43 20.85 20.40
CA THR A 580 -8.55 19.50 20.99
C THR A 580 -7.24 18.73 20.89
N ALA A 581 -6.57 18.78 19.72
CA ALA A 581 -5.30 18.08 19.49
C ALA A 581 -4.18 18.62 20.40
N THR A 582 -4.03 19.93 20.50
CA THR A 582 -2.98 20.53 21.33
C THR A 582 -3.22 20.30 22.81
N GLN A 583 -4.48 20.34 23.29
CA GLN A 583 -4.81 19.99 24.67
C GLN A 583 -4.58 18.52 24.97
N ALA A 584 -4.89 17.61 24.03
CA ALA A 584 -4.61 16.18 24.18
C ALA A 584 -3.10 15.91 24.29
N LEU A 585 -2.29 16.55 23.45
CA LEU A 585 -0.83 16.46 23.55
C LEU A 585 -0.31 17.02 24.87
N ASN A 586 -0.87 18.13 25.34
CA ASN A 586 -0.53 18.70 26.66
C ASN A 586 -0.85 17.74 27.82
N LEU A 587 -1.91 16.94 27.68
CA LEU A 587 -2.28 15.87 28.62
C LEU A 587 -1.51 14.54 28.34
N LYS A 588 -0.53 14.57 27.44
CA LYS A 588 0.31 13.41 27.09
C LYS A 588 -0.51 12.22 26.54
N MET A 589 -1.47 12.55 25.66
CA MET A 589 -2.33 11.59 24.96
C MET A 589 -2.15 11.74 23.45
N GLY A 590 -2.45 10.69 22.71
CA GLY A 590 -2.61 10.77 21.26
C GLY A 590 -3.96 11.39 20.86
N CYS A 591 -4.14 11.66 19.59
CA CYS A 591 -5.39 12.18 19.00
C CYS A 591 -5.97 11.24 17.97
N ALA A 592 -7.29 11.15 17.94
CA ALA A 592 -8.03 10.28 17.02
C ALA A 592 -9.10 11.05 16.24
N PRO A 593 -8.73 11.79 15.18
CA PRO A 593 -9.71 12.38 14.28
C PRO A 593 -10.55 11.30 13.57
N ALA A 594 -11.85 11.27 13.85
CA ALA A 594 -12.81 10.33 13.29
C ALA A 594 -13.89 11.05 12.48
N GLY A 595 -14.26 10.52 11.33
CA GLY A 595 -15.30 11.11 10.48
C GLY A 595 -15.32 10.52 9.08
N PRO A 596 -16.27 10.95 8.22
CA PRO A 596 -16.38 10.48 6.85
C PRO A 596 -15.10 10.66 6.03
N ALA A 597 -14.96 9.92 4.92
CA ALA A 597 -13.85 10.08 4.01
C ALA A 597 -13.87 11.47 3.35
N GLY A 598 -12.69 12.04 3.10
CA GLY A 598 -12.56 13.32 2.41
C GLY A 598 -12.88 14.57 3.24
N THR A 599 -13.04 14.47 4.56
CA THR A 599 -13.31 15.61 5.46
C THR A 599 -12.06 16.36 5.92
N GLY A 600 -10.86 15.96 5.50
CA GLY A 600 -9.62 16.65 5.80
C GLY A 600 -8.93 16.24 7.10
N LYS A 601 -9.24 15.07 7.67
CA LYS A 601 -8.64 14.56 8.93
C LYS A 601 -7.11 14.56 8.91
N THR A 602 -6.53 13.89 7.93
CA THR A 602 -5.08 13.78 7.74
C THR A 602 -4.44 15.13 7.40
N GLU A 603 -5.11 15.93 6.55
CA GLU A 603 -4.61 17.25 6.16
C GLU A 603 -4.61 18.23 7.34
N SER A 604 -5.61 18.19 8.22
CA SER A 604 -5.64 19.03 9.44
C SER A 604 -4.50 18.68 10.39
N THR A 605 -4.18 17.38 10.55
CA THR A 605 -3.03 16.96 11.37
C THR A 605 -1.71 17.45 10.78
N LYS A 606 -1.53 17.31 9.46
CA LYS A 606 -0.33 17.79 8.75
C LYS A 606 -0.17 19.31 8.84
N ASP A 607 -1.27 20.05 8.73
CA ASP A 607 -1.23 21.51 8.81
C ASP A 607 -0.93 22.00 10.24
N LEU A 608 -1.47 21.33 11.25
CA LEU A 608 -1.11 21.60 12.64
C LEU A 608 0.38 21.36 12.89
N ALA A 609 0.93 20.24 12.41
CA ALA A 609 2.37 19.97 12.49
C ALA A 609 3.19 21.05 11.78
N SER A 610 2.72 21.51 10.62
CA SER A 610 3.35 22.60 9.86
C SER A 610 3.31 23.94 10.61
N ALA A 611 2.20 24.24 11.30
CA ALA A 611 2.09 25.46 12.11
C ALA A 611 3.09 25.46 13.28
N LEU A 612 3.44 24.30 13.80
CA LEU A 612 4.40 24.10 14.88
C LEU A 612 5.83 23.82 14.38
N ALA A 613 6.02 23.72 13.07
CA ALA A 613 7.24 23.25 12.41
C ALA A 613 7.75 21.91 12.96
N LYS A 614 6.83 20.97 13.18
CA LYS A 614 7.12 19.60 13.58
C LYS A 614 7.25 18.69 12.37
N CYS A 615 8.22 17.78 12.43
CA CYS A 615 8.32 16.69 11.46
C CYS A 615 7.13 15.73 11.64
N CYS A 616 6.32 15.54 10.62
CA CYS A 616 5.14 14.66 10.65
C CYS A 616 5.21 13.62 9.54
N TYR A 617 5.31 12.35 9.92
CA TYR A 617 5.26 11.22 9.00
C TYR A 617 3.84 10.70 8.87
N VAL A 618 3.40 10.45 7.65
CA VAL A 618 2.06 9.88 7.37
C VAL A 618 2.21 8.44 6.92
N PHE A 619 1.52 7.53 7.62
CA PHE A 619 1.51 6.10 7.35
C PHE A 619 0.11 5.67 6.94
N ASN A 620 -0.04 5.14 5.73
CA ASN A 620 -1.30 4.55 5.28
C ASN A 620 -1.40 3.12 5.81
N CYS A 621 -2.28 2.89 6.77
CA CYS A 621 -2.44 1.57 7.36
C CYS A 621 -3.14 0.60 6.42
N SER A 622 -2.64 -0.63 6.34
CA SER A 622 -3.21 -1.74 5.58
C SER A 622 -3.27 -3.02 6.42
N PRO A 623 -4.12 -3.99 6.06
CA PRO A 623 -4.19 -5.27 6.77
C PRO A 623 -2.88 -6.08 6.76
N GLU A 624 -1.98 -5.76 5.82
CA GLU A 624 -0.69 -6.44 5.64
C GLU A 624 0.40 -5.94 6.62
N MET A 625 0.14 -4.80 7.31
CA MET A 625 1.11 -4.27 8.28
C MET A 625 1.17 -5.14 9.52
N ASP A 626 2.37 -5.57 9.85
CA ASP A 626 2.65 -6.36 11.05
C ASP A 626 2.96 -5.49 12.28
N TYR A 627 2.95 -6.11 13.46
CA TYR A 627 3.22 -5.42 14.71
C TYR A 627 4.69 -5.03 14.87
N LEU A 628 5.63 -5.75 14.23
CA LEU A 628 7.07 -5.43 14.27
C LEU A 628 7.37 -4.15 13.48
N GLY A 629 6.79 -4.02 12.28
CA GLY A 629 6.90 -2.80 11.47
C GLY A 629 6.34 -1.58 12.19
N LEU A 630 5.16 -1.73 12.81
CA LEU A 630 4.56 -0.66 13.64
C LEU A 630 5.39 -0.36 14.88
N GLY A 631 5.95 -1.38 15.55
CA GLY A 631 6.87 -1.22 16.67
C GLY A 631 8.09 -0.38 16.30
N ASN A 632 8.70 -0.62 15.14
CA ASN A 632 9.82 0.18 14.63
C ASN A 632 9.42 1.63 14.34
N ILE A 633 8.21 1.86 13.81
CA ILE A 633 7.69 3.22 13.62
C ILE A 633 7.54 3.92 14.98
N PHE A 634 6.95 3.28 15.98
CA PHE A 634 6.83 3.87 17.33
C PHE A 634 8.19 4.14 18.00
N LYS A 635 9.16 3.23 17.83
CA LYS A 635 10.55 3.45 18.27
C LYS A 635 11.15 4.70 17.62
N GLY A 636 10.96 4.84 16.30
CA GLY A 636 11.42 5.99 15.54
C GLY A 636 10.77 7.30 15.97
N LEU A 637 9.45 7.33 16.14
CA LEU A 637 8.72 8.52 16.61
C LEU A 637 9.15 8.92 18.02
N ALA A 638 9.23 7.97 18.94
CA ALA A 638 9.63 8.22 20.32
C ALA A 638 11.07 8.74 20.43
N SER A 639 11.99 8.20 19.64
CA SER A 639 13.40 8.60 19.68
C SER A 639 13.69 9.91 18.95
N SER A 640 12.99 10.21 17.86
CA SER A 640 13.20 11.43 17.06
C SER A 640 12.39 12.64 17.55
N GLY A 641 11.38 12.45 18.40
CA GLY A 641 10.44 13.51 18.77
C GLY A 641 9.51 13.94 17.63
N SER A 642 9.39 13.14 16.57
CA SER A 642 8.54 13.40 15.41
C SER A 642 7.08 13.03 15.69
N TRP A 643 6.18 13.58 14.88
CA TRP A 643 4.78 13.20 14.90
C TRP A 643 4.50 12.11 13.86
N GLY A 644 3.67 11.15 14.23
CA GLY A 644 3.14 10.10 13.34
C GLY A 644 1.66 10.29 13.11
N CYS A 645 1.23 10.31 11.86
CA CYS A 645 -0.17 10.30 11.46
C CYS A 645 -0.49 8.97 10.78
N PHE A 646 -1.20 8.10 11.48
CA PHE A 646 -1.62 6.79 10.99
C PHE A 646 -2.99 6.91 10.32
N ASP A 647 -2.99 6.96 9.00
CA ASP A 647 -4.22 7.13 8.23
C ASP A 647 -4.96 5.80 8.08
N GLU A 648 -6.29 5.83 8.26
CA GLU A 648 -7.14 4.64 8.23
C GLU A 648 -6.71 3.52 9.20
N PHE A 649 -6.35 3.87 10.41
CA PHE A 649 -5.80 2.97 11.43
C PHE A 649 -6.67 1.75 11.74
N ASN A 650 -7.98 1.88 11.61
CA ASN A 650 -8.95 0.79 11.79
C ASN A 650 -9.02 -0.23 10.65
N ARG A 651 -8.09 -0.17 9.67
CA ARG A 651 -7.86 -1.23 8.68
C ARG A 651 -6.95 -2.33 9.19
N LEU A 652 -6.18 -2.07 10.24
CA LEU A 652 -5.30 -3.07 10.85
C LEU A 652 -6.12 -4.23 11.43
N VAL A 653 -5.55 -5.43 11.39
CA VAL A 653 -6.19 -6.60 12.00
C VAL A 653 -6.22 -6.48 13.53
N PRO A 654 -7.24 -7.06 14.23
CA PRO A 654 -7.42 -6.88 15.67
C PRO A 654 -6.22 -7.33 16.51
N GLU A 655 -5.51 -8.36 16.08
CA GLU A 655 -4.31 -8.88 16.74
C GLU A 655 -3.20 -7.83 16.78
N VAL A 656 -2.94 -7.18 15.63
CA VAL A 656 -1.95 -6.10 15.53
C VAL A 656 -2.36 -4.90 16.36
N LEU A 657 -3.65 -4.50 16.35
CA LEU A 657 -4.18 -3.40 17.16
C LEU A 657 -3.97 -3.64 18.67
N SER A 658 -4.10 -4.89 19.12
CA SER A 658 -3.90 -5.26 20.52
C SER A 658 -2.42 -5.08 20.94
N VAL A 659 -1.48 -5.51 20.10
CA VAL A 659 -0.04 -5.32 20.35
C VAL A 659 0.34 -3.85 20.30
N CYS A 660 -0.17 -3.09 19.32
CA CYS A 660 0.04 -1.64 19.22
C CYS A 660 -0.41 -0.89 20.48
N THR A 661 -1.46 -1.38 21.17
CA THR A 661 -1.91 -0.80 22.43
C THR A 661 -0.80 -0.83 23.47
N VAL A 662 -0.09 -1.94 23.60
CA VAL A 662 1.01 -2.10 24.56
C VAL A 662 2.20 -1.22 24.19
N GLN A 663 2.57 -1.22 22.89
CA GLN A 663 3.69 -0.42 22.37
C GLN A 663 3.46 1.07 22.58
N PHE A 664 2.31 1.58 22.18
CA PHE A 664 2.00 3.02 22.35
C PHE A 664 1.77 3.41 23.81
N LYS A 665 1.22 2.51 24.63
CA LYS A 665 1.11 2.73 26.08
C LYS A 665 2.48 2.94 26.70
N ALA A 666 3.49 2.16 26.33
CA ALA A 666 4.86 2.33 26.83
C ALA A 666 5.40 3.75 26.51
N VAL A 667 5.12 4.27 25.31
CA VAL A 667 5.48 5.66 24.95
C VAL A 667 4.76 6.67 25.83
N CYS A 668 3.43 6.56 25.96
CA CYS A 668 2.64 7.49 26.76
C CYS A 668 3.05 7.49 28.24
N ASP A 669 3.28 6.33 28.82
CA ASP A 669 3.70 6.18 30.21
C ASP A 669 5.11 6.74 30.44
N GLY A 670 6.03 6.53 29.49
CA GLY A 670 7.36 7.13 29.50
C GLY A 670 7.33 8.65 29.43
N VAL A 671 6.50 9.24 28.58
CA VAL A 671 6.32 10.70 28.49
C VAL A 671 5.71 11.27 29.76
N LYS A 672 4.74 10.55 30.38
CA LYS A 672 4.15 10.97 31.66
C LYS A 672 5.13 10.91 32.82
N ALA A 673 6.00 9.90 32.82
CA ALA A 673 7.03 9.73 33.85
C ALA A 673 8.27 10.60 33.64
N GLU A 674 8.32 11.37 32.52
CA GLU A 674 9.48 12.17 32.09
C GLU A 674 10.77 11.36 31.99
N SER A 675 10.66 10.09 31.61
CA SER A 675 11.76 9.15 31.46
C SER A 675 12.62 9.53 30.26
N ALA A 676 13.95 9.43 30.39
CA ALA A 676 14.87 9.65 29.27
C ALA A 676 14.93 8.45 28.33
N ARG A 677 14.51 7.27 28.79
CA ARG A 677 14.49 6.02 28.03
C ARG A 677 13.26 5.20 28.33
N ILE A 678 12.84 4.42 27.33
CA ILE A 678 11.71 3.49 27.44
C ILE A 678 12.07 2.16 26.78
N VAL A 679 11.32 1.11 27.10
CA VAL A 679 11.46 -0.22 26.49
C VAL A 679 10.24 -0.51 25.65
N ILE A 680 10.45 -0.81 24.37
CA ILE A 680 9.43 -1.28 23.42
C ILE A 680 9.93 -2.63 22.86
N GLU A 681 9.16 -3.69 23.00
CA GLU A 681 9.49 -5.03 22.47
C GLU A 681 10.88 -5.57 22.89
N SER A 682 11.32 -5.36 24.08
CA SER A 682 12.64 -5.69 24.60
C SER A 682 13.77 -4.71 24.23
N ASP A 683 13.54 -3.75 23.34
CA ASP A 683 14.54 -2.75 22.96
C ASP A 683 14.47 -1.52 23.86
N GLU A 684 15.59 -1.16 24.46
CA GLU A 684 15.72 0.11 25.15
C GLU A 684 16.09 1.22 24.17
N ILE A 685 15.24 2.23 24.09
CA ILE A 685 15.41 3.40 23.21
C ILE A 685 15.38 4.71 24.00
N SER A 686 15.96 5.77 23.41
CA SER A 686 15.83 7.14 23.95
C SER A 686 14.41 7.65 23.70
N LEU A 687 13.90 8.45 24.63
CA LEU A 687 12.57 9.08 24.51
C LEU A 687 12.72 10.59 24.41
N ASP A 688 12.18 11.16 23.34
CA ASP A 688 11.94 12.59 23.19
C ASP A 688 10.46 12.88 23.52
N PRO A 689 10.17 13.64 24.59
CA PRO A 689 8.79 13.89 25.03
C PRO A 689 7.95 14.73 24.05
N THR A 690 8.55 15.25 22.99
CA THR A 690 7.86 16.05 21.96
C THR A 690 7.19 15.19 20.90
N CYS A 691 7.35 13.87 20.96
CA CYS A 691 6.70 12.93 20.04
C CYS A 691 5.17 12.97 20.19
N GLY A 692 4.46 12.70 19.12
CA GLY A 692 3.00 12.64 19.10
C GLY A 692 2.48 11.63 18.09
N ALA A 693 1.35 11.02 18.41
CA ALA A 693 0.67 10.10 17.49
C ALA A 693 -0.78 10.55 17.24
N PHE A 694 -1.15 10.50 15.98
CA PHE A 694 -2.49 10.81 15.48
C PHE A 694 -2.99 9.61 14.69
N ILE A 695 -4.21 9.17 14.97
CA ILE A 695 -4.85 8.08 14.23
C ILE A 695 -6.10 8.60 13.55
N THR A 696 -6.22 8.42 12.23
CA THR A 696 -7.45 8.77 11.54
C THR A 696 -8.33 7.54 11.36
N MET A 697 -9.63 7.73 11.48
CA MET A 697 -10.61 6.67 11.36
C MET A 697 -11.79 7.08 10.49
N ASN A 698 -12.30 6.12 9.73
CA ASN A 698 -13.54 6.24 8.98
C ASN A 698 -14.56 5.29 9.61
N PRO A 699 -15.45 5.76 10.50
CA PRO A 699 -16.48 4.91 11.12
C PRO A 699 -17.52 4.45 10.10
N GLY A 700 -18.10 3.27 10.32
CA GLY A 700 -19.28 2.78 9.57
C GLY A 700 -19.00 2.10 8.23
N TYR A 701 -17.75 1.82 7.86
CA TYR A 701 -17.43 1.03 6.65
C TYR A 701 -17.30 -0.46 6.96
N LEU A 702 -17.86 -1.30 6.10
CA LEU A 702 -17.72 -2.77 6.18
C LEU A 702 -16.24 -3.21 6.10
N GLY A 703 -15.88 -4.21 6.89
CA GLY A 703 -14.50 -4.76 6.89
C GLY A 703 -13.48 -3.96 7.71
N ARG A 704 -13.93 -3.05 8.61
CA ARG A 704 -13.06 -2.29 9.50
C ARG A 704 -13.21 -2.76 10.95
N SER A 705 -12.08 -2.88 11.64
CA SER A 705 -12.03 -3.32 13.04
C SER A 705 -12.44 -2.19 13.99
N GLU A 706 -13.11 -2.53 15.08
CA GLU A 706 -13.23 -1.62 16.22
C GLU A 706 -11.90 -1.56 16.98
N LEU A 707 -11.56 -0.38 17.48
CA LEU A 707 -10.38 -0.21 18.30
C LEU A 707 -10.57 -0.88 19.67
N PRO A 708 -9.56 -1.61 20.17
CA PRO A 708 -9.56 -2.12 21.54
C PRO A 708 -9.77 -1.01 22.55
N GLU A 709 -10.49 -1.28 23.65
CA GLU A 709 -10.79 -0.28 24.70
C GLU A 709 -9.51 0.33 25.32
N GLY A 710 -8.47 -0.50 25.51
CA GLY A 710 -7.17 -0.02 25.97
C GLY A 710 -6.54 1.00 25.05
N LEU A 711 -6.73 0.86 23.74
CA LEU A 711 -6.22 1.81 22.75
C LEU A 711 -7.07 3.09 22.70
N LYS A 712 -8.40 2.97 22.76
CA LYS A 712 -9.30 4.13 22.86
C LYS A 712 -8.97 5.04 24.03
N ALA A 713 -8.55 4.48 25.16
CA ALA A 713 -8.16 5.25 26.35
C ALA A 713 -6.87 6.07 26.18
N LEU A 714 -6.00 5.68 25.24
CA LEU A 714 -4.74 6.39 24.97
C LEU A 714 -4.90 7.56 23.98
N PHE A 715 -6.00 7.60 23.24
CA PHE A 715 -6.26 8.60 22.20
C PHE A 715 -7.49 9.45 22.55
N ARG A 716 -7.36 10.75 22.39
CA ARG A 716 -8.49 11.69 22.49
C ARG A 716 -9.28 11.67 21.18
N PRO A 717 -10.54 11.22 21.16
CA PRO A 717 -11.35 11.24 19.95
C PRO A 717 -11.76 12.68 19.58
N ILE A 718 -11.74 12.96 18.28
CA ILE A 718 -12.19 14.21 17.69
C ILE A 718 -13.12 13.88 16.53
N THR A 719 -14.37 14.34 16.61
CA THR A 719 -15.32 14.18 15.50
C THR A 719 -15.06 15.23 14.43
N VAL A 720 -14.78 14.77 13.20
CA VAL A 720 -14.55 15.63 12.03
C VAL A 720 -15.72 15.49 11.08
N MET A 721 -16.47 16.54 10.90
CA MET A 721 -17.63 16.62 10.00
C MET A 721 -17.21 17.17 8.63
N VAL A 722 -18.16 17.25 7.72
CA VAL A 722 -17.95 17.90 6.42
C VAL A 722 -17.64 19.39 6.65
N PRO A 723 -16.50 19.91 6.14
CA PRO A 723 -16.12 21.30 6.34
C PRO A 723 -17.03 22.26 5.58
N ASP A 724 -16.97 23.54 5.95
CA ASP A 724 -17.65 24.62 5.23
C ASP A 724 -17.00 24.82 3.85
N LEU A 725 -17.62 24.26 2.84
CA LEU A 725 -17.14 24.31 1.46
C LEU A 725 -17.20 25.70 0.86
N VAL A 726 -18.15 26.56 1.29
CA VAL A 726 -18.27 27.92 0.78
C VAL A 726 -17.03 28.73 1.20
N LEU A 727 -16.64 28.63 2.47
CA LEU A 727 -15.46 29.31 2.99
C LEU A 727 -14.16 28.81 2.32
N ILE A 728 -14.06 27.52 2.10
CA ILE A 728 -12.90 26.91 1.41
C ILE A 728 -12.83 27.42 -0.03
N CYS A 729 -13.96 27.41 -0.77
CA CYS A 729 -14.00 27.90 -2.13
C CYS A 729 -13.67 29.40 -2.22
N GLU A 730 -14.21 30.22 -1.31
CA GLU A 730 -13.91 31.65 -1.25
C GLU A 730 -12.42 31.90 -1.09
N ASN A 731 -11.79 31.27 -0.12
CA ASN A 731 -10.35 31.43 0.15
C ASN A 731 -9.48 30.93 -1.00
N MET A 732 -9.82 29.78 -1.61
CA MET A 732 -9.08 29.28 -2.76
C MET A 732 -9.22 30.19 -4.00
N LEU A 733 -10.39 30.72 -4.26
CA LEU A 733 -10.62 31.66 -5.36
C LEU A 733 -9.85 32.97 -5.13
N MET A 734 -9.84 33.52 -3.89
CA MET A 734 -9.03 34.69 -3.54
C MET A 734 -7.54 34.41 -3.78
N ALA A 735 -7.04 33.25 -3.36
CA ALA A 735 -5.65 32.86 -3.57
C ALA A 735 -5.27 32.75 -5.06
N GLU A 736 -6.21 32.33 -5.92
CA GLU A 736 -6.02 32.30 -7.37
C GLU A 736 -6.21 33.68 -8.06
N GLY A 737 -6.54 34.75 -7.31
CA GLY A 737 -6.65 36.10 -7.81
C GLY A 737 -8.03 36.52 -8.31
N PHE A 738 -9.10 35.81 -7.92
CA PHE A 738 -10.48 36.22 -8.21
C PHE A 738 -10.94 37.33 -7.26
N THR A 739 -11.52 38.37 -7.80
CA THR A 739 -12.02 39.54 -7.05
C THR A 739 -13.43 39.29 -6.49
N GLN A 740 -14.27 38.53 -7.22
CA GLN A 740 -15.64 38.20 -6.84
C GLN A 740 -15.75 36.85 -6.11
N ALA A 741 -14.68 36.43 -5.42
CA ALA A 741 -14.55 35.10 -4.85
C ALA A 741 -15.74 34.67 -3.98
N LYS A 742 -16.32 35.56 -3.18
CA LYS A 742 -17.46 35.25 -2.29
C LYS A 742 -18.74 34.84 -3.05
N VAL A 743 -19.08 35.59 -4.11
CA VAL A 743 -20.27 35.29 -4.94
C VAL A 743 -20.05 33.99 -5.72
N LEU A 744 -18.85 33.86 -6.31
CA LEU A 744 -18.48 32.67 -7.09
C LEU A 744 -18.42 31.41 -6.23
N ALA A 745 -17.94 31.50 -5.00
CA ALA A 745 -17.93 30.38 -4.06
C ALA A 745 -19.35 29.90 -3.72
N SER A 746 -20.28 30.84 -3.51
CA SER A 746 -21.68 30.48 -3.27
C SER A 746 -22.35 29.81 -4.47
N LYS A 747 -22.07 30.27 -5.69
CA LYS A 747 -22.55 29.63 -6.93
C LYS A 747 -21.96 28.23 -7.11
N PHE A 748 -20.66 28.09 -6.86
CA PHE A 748 -19.96 26.80 -6.95
C PHE A 748 -20.56 25.77 -5.98
N TYR A 749 -20.70 26.14 -4.72
CA TYR A 749 -21.26 25.25 -3.69
C TYR A 749 -22.71 24.89 -3.99
N GLY A 750 -23.50 25.89 -4.43
CA GLY A 750 -24.89 25.66 -4.85
C GLY A 750 -24.99 24.61 -5.96
N LEU A 751 -24.14 24.71 -6.99
CA LEU A 751 -24.09 23.73 -8.07
C LEU A 751 -23.77 22.33 -7.53
N TYR A 752 -22.71 22.16 -6.75
CA TYR A 752 -22.28 20.87 -6.24
C TYR A 752 -23.30 20.23 -5.29
N SER A 753 -24.00 21.05 -4.50
CA SER A 753 -25.09 20.57 -3.66
C SER A 753 -26.26 20.05 -4.50
N LEU A 754 -26.67 20.80 -5.52
CA LEU A 754 -27.74 20.40 -6.44
C LEU A 754 -27.38 19.16 -7.27
N LEU A 755 -26.14 19.08 -7.76
CA LEU A 755 -25.65 17.89 -8.49
C LEU A 755 -25.70 16.63 -7.61
N ARG A 756 -25.30 16.74 -6.35
CA ARG A 756 -25.36 15.61 -5.39
C ARG A 756 -26.81 15.15 -5.16
N ASP A 757 -27.76 16.06 -5.14
CA ASP A 757 -29.13 15.77 -4.78
C ASP A 757 -30.00 15.36 -6.00
N LEU A 758 -29.75 15.93 -7.18
CA LEU A 758 -30.57 15.77 -8.38
C LEU A 758 -30.05 14.76 -9.41
N LEU A 759 -28.73 14.54 -9.50
CA LEU A 759 -28.18 13.54 -10.42
C LEU A 759 -28.39 12.11 -9.92
N SER A 760 -28.27 11.14 -10.82
CA SER A 760 -28.31 9.72 -10.50
C SER A 760 -27.22 9.33 -9.48
N LYS A 761 -27.48 8.29 -8.67
CA LYS A 761 -26.55 7.85 -7.62
C LYS A 761 -25.50 6.88 -8.19
N GLN A 762 -24.61 7.40 -9.05
CA GLN A 762 -23.53 6.62 -9.60
C GLN A 762 -22.38 6.46 -8.58
N LEU A 763 -21.79 5.26 -8.51
CA LEU A 763 -20.71 4.94 -7.57
C LEU A 763 -19.43 5.78 -7.80
N HIS A 764 -19.22 6.27 -9.02
CA HIS A 764 -18.04 7.07 -9.39
C HIS A 764 -18.26 8.58 -9.25
N TYR A 765 -19.46 9.04 -8.90
CA TYR A 765 -19.70 10.47 -8.68
C TYR A 765 -19.10 10.92 -7.35
N ASP A 766 -18.18 11.85 -7.43
CA ASP A 766 -17.57 12.53 -6.27
C ASP A 766 -17.83 14.04 -6.37
N TRP A 767 -18.60 14.55 -5.41
CA TRP A 767 -18.93 15.97 -5.24
C TRP A 767 -18.32 16.52 -3.95
N GLY A 768 -17.29 15.84 -3.41
CA GLY A 768 -16.61 16.19 -2.18
C GLY A 768 -15.47 17.20 -2.37
N LEU A 769 -14.80 17.51 -1.26
CA LEU A 769 -13.73 18.52 -1.19
C LEU A 769 -12.59 18.26 -2.19
N ARG A 770 -12.26 17.00 -2.47
CA ARG A 770 -11.19 16.66 -3.43
C ARG A 770 -11.54 17.11 -4.86
N ALA A 771 -12.78 16.90 -5.28
CA ALA A 771 -13.27 17.34 -6.58
C ALA A 771 -13.33 18.87 -6.66
N VAL A 772 -13.85 19.52 -5.61
CA VAL A 772 -13.87 20.98 -5.47
C VAL A 772 -12.49 21.59 -5.68
N LYS A 773 -11.49 21.11 -4.92
CA LYS A 773 -10.10 21.60 -5.02
C LYS A 773 -9.54 21.49 -6.44
N SER A 774 -9.80 20.38 -7.13
CA SER A 774 -9.30 20.19 -8.49
C SER A 774 -9.87 21.19 -9.48
N VAL A 775 -11.17 21.45 -9.41
CA VAL A 775 -11.83 22.44 -10.29
C VAL A 775 -11.31 23.86 -10.04
N LEU A 776 -11.13 24.24 -8.76
CA LEU A 776 -10.62 25.58 -8.41
C LEU A 776 -9.20 25.82 -8.90
N VAL A 777 -8.32 24.80 -8.86
CA VAL A 777 -6.98 24.88 -9.43
C VAL A 777 -7.04 25.07 -10.95
N VAL A 778 -7.95 24.37 -11.65
CA VAL A 778 -8.16 24.55 -13.10
C VAL A 778 -8.69 25.96 -13.41
N ALA A 779 -9.66 26.44 -12.63
CA ALA A 779 -10.17 27.81 -12.78
C ALA A 779 -9.08 28.87 -12.60
N GLY A 780 -8.19 28.70 -11.62
CA GLY A 780 -7.01 29.53 -11.42
C GLY A 780 -6.05 29.48 -12.60
N GLY A 781 -5.85 28.30 -13.22
CA GLY A 781 -5.11 28.13 -14.46
C GLY A 781 -5.69 28.98 -15.62
N PHE A 782 -7.01 28.90 -15.80
CA PHE A 782 -7.69 29.69 -16.84
C PHE A 782 -7.59 31.20 -16.56
N LYS A 783 -7.71 31.63 -15.30
CA LYS A 783 -7.54 33.06 -14.93
C LYS A 783 -6.17 33.62 -15.31
N ARG A 784 -5.13 32.81 -15.19
CA ARG A 784 -3.77 33.19 -15.57
C ARG A 784 -3.53 33.22 -17.08
N MET A 785 -4.20 32.32 -17.83
CA MET A 785 -4.06 32.28 -19.30
C MET A 785 -4.88 33.37 -19.98
N GLU A 786 -6.05 33.70 -19.46
CA GLU A 786 -7.02 34.60 -20.05
C GLU A 786 -7.51 35.62 -19.00
N PRO A 787 -6.64 36.58 -18.55
CA PRO A 787 -6.95 37.47 -17.43
C PRO A 787 -8.09 38.45 -17.73
N ASP A 788 -8.36 38.69 -19.00
CA ASP A 788 -9.35 39.71 -19.49
C ASP A 788 -10.79 39.12 -19.52
N LEU A 789 -10.96 37.82 -19.46
CA LEU A 789 -12.27 37.17 -19.43
C LEU A 789 -12.97 37.40 -18.08
N GLN A 790 -14.31 37.50 -18.14
CA GLN A 790 -15.13 37.63 -16.92
C GLN A 790 -14.88 36.44 -16.00
N GLU A 791 -14.78 36.69 -14.71
CA GLU A 791 -14.48 35.65 -13.70
C GLU A 791 -15.56 34.57 -13.63
N GLU A 792 -16.84 34.92 -13.83
CA GLU A 792 -17.94 33.98 -13.93
C GLU A 792 -17.80 33.04 -15.12
N ALA A 793 -17.37 33.53 -16.27
CA ALA A 793 -17.17 32.72 -17.47
C ALA A 793 -16.01 31.72 -17.29
N LEU A 794 -14.94 32.13 -16.65
CA LEU A 794 -13.80 31.27 -16.34
C LEU A 794 -14.16 30.13 -15.39
N LEU A 795 -14.93 30.47 -14.32
CA LEU A 795 -15.38 29.44 -13.35
C LEU A 795 -16.38 28.48 -14.01
N MET A 796 -17.35 28.99 -14.76
CA MET A 796 -18.34 28.15 -15.46
C MET A 796 -17.65 27.18 -16.42
N ARG A 797 -16.67 27.65 -17.19
CA ARG A 797 -15.89 26.82 -18.10
C ARG A 797 -15.11 25.72 -17.33
N ALA A 798 -14.46 26.06 -16.22
CA ALA A 798 -13.76 25.09 -15.40
C ALA A 798 -14.70 24.02 -14.83
N LEU A 799 -15.88 24.43 -14.35
CA LEU A 799 -16.93 23.53 -13.87
C LEU A 799 -17.43 22.59 -14.96
N ARG A 800 -17.69 23.11 -16.15
CA ARG A 800 -18.16 22.34 -17.29
C ARG A 800 -17.10 21.32 -17.74
N ASP A 801 -15.92 21.80 -18.11
CA ASP A 801 -14.89 20.98 -18.74
C ASP A 801 -14.34 19.89 -17.82
N PHE A 802 -14.29 20.14 -16.51
CA PHE A 802 -13.86 19.14 -15.54
C PHE A 802 -14.91 18.07 -15.22
N ASN A 803 -16.22 18.43 -15.21
CA ASN A 803 -17.26 17.51 -14.78
C ASN A 803 -17.88 16.69 -15.93
N ILE A 804 -18.00 17.22 -17.15
CA ILE A 804 -18.58 16.50 -18.30
C ILE A 804 -17.96 15.11 -18.52
N PRO A 805 -16.63 14.90 -18.46
CA PRO A 805 -16.05 13.58 -18.73
C PRO A 805 -16.54 12.47 -17.80
N LYS A 806 -16.97 12.80 -16.58
CA LYS A 806 -17.43 11.84 -15.57
C LYS A 806 -18.94 11.67 -15.49
N ILE A 807 -19.71 12.59 -16.09
CA ILE A 807 -21.18 12.55 -16.05
C ILE A 807 -21.69 11.56 -17.10
N VAL A 808 -22.67 10.74 -16.71
CA VAL A 808 -23.35 9.82 -17.62
C VAL A 808 -24.30 10.59 -18.54
N ARG A 809 -24.53 10.09 -19.76
CA ARG A 809 -25.30 10.78 -20.79
C ARG A 809 -26.72 11.20 -20.35
N GLU A 810 -27.34 10.38 -19.53
CA GLU A 810 -28.71 10.65 -19.02
C GLU A 810 -28.75 11.87 -18.08
N ASP A 811 -27.68 12.12 -17.34
CA ASP A 811 -27.54 13.23 -16.39
C ASP A 811 -27.01 14.51 -17.04
N GLU A 812 -26.48 14.45 -18.27
CA GLU A 812 -25.89 15.61 -18.96
C GLU A 812 -26.91 16.73 -19.13
N VAL A 813 -28.18 16.42 -19.46
CA VAL A 813 -29.24 17.41 -19.66
C VAL A 813 -29.52 18.18 -18.36
N VAL A 814 -29.58 17.47 -17.23
CA VAL A 814 -29.80 18.08 -15.92
C VAL A 814 -28.59 18.95 -15.52
N PHE A 815 -27.38 18.46 -15.78
CA PHE A 815 -26.14 19.19 -15.50
C PHE A 815 -26.08 20.52 -16.27
N PHE A 816 -26.34 20.52 -17.58
CA PHE A 816 -26.34 21.73 -18.39
C PHE A 816 -27.47 22.69 -18.01
N GLY A 817 -28.65 22.17 -17.64
CA GLY A 817 -29.74 22.99 -17.12
C GLY A 817 -29.34 23.75 -15.85
N LEU A 818 -28.79 23.07 -14.86
CA LEU A 818 -28.31 23.66 -13.60
C LEU A 818 -27.18 24.66 -13.83
N LEU A 819 -26.30 24.37 -14.76
CA LEU A 819 -25.18 25.26 -15.09
C LEU A 819 -25.71 26.56 -15.75
N GLY A 820 -26.68 26.47 -16.67
CA GLY A 820 -27.32 27.61 -17.30
C GLY A 820 -28.11 28.48 -16.32
N ASP A 821 -28.76 27.87 -15.33
CA ASP A 821 -29.53 28.58 -14.30
C ASP A 821 -28.62 29.40 -13.36
N LEU A 822 -27.43 28.83 -13.01
CA LEU A 822 -26.48 29.50 -12.13
C LEU A 822 -25.61 30.55 -12.82
N PHE A 823 -25.40 30.41 -14.13
CA PHE A 823 -24.60 31.32 -14.97
C PHE A 823 -25.41 31.81 -16.19
N PRO A 824 -26.46 32.56 -15.98
CA PRO A 824 -27.39 32.94 -17.05
C PRO A 824 -26.68 33.80 -18.12
N GLY A 825 -26.86 33.43 -19.40
CA GLY A 825 -26.32 34.17 -20.54
C GLY A 825 -24.79 34.01 -20.73
N ILE A 826 -24.13 33.16 -19.98
CA ILE A 826 -22.69 32.89 -20.07
C ILE A 826 -22.50 31.49 -20.66
N ASP A 827 -21.93 31.41 -21.86
CA ASP A 827 -21.53 30.14 -22.48
C ASP A 827 -20.17 30.30 -23.18
N PRO A 828 -19.06 30.28 -22.42
CA PRO A 828 -17.73 30.40 -23.00
C PRO A 828 -17.44 29.16 -23.87
N PRO A 829 -16.83 29.34 -25.07
CA PRO A 829 -16.49 28.22 -25.93
C PRO A 829 -15.48 27.31 -25.25
N ARG A 830 -15.58 25.99 -25.53
CA ARG A 830 -14.60 25.01 -25.09
C ARG A 830 -13.24 25.35 -25.72
N LYS A 831 -12.18 25.22 -24.96
CA LYS A 831 -10.82 25.31 -25.48
C LYS A 831 -10.50 24.07 -26.29
N ILE A 832 -10.47 24.20 -27.61
CA ILE A 832 -10.13 23.12 -28.53
C ILE A 832 -8.62 23.21 -28.80
N ASN A 833 -7.96 22.06 -28.76
CA ASN A 833 -6.60 21.90 -29.23
C ASN A 833 -6.63 21.26 -30.63
N PRO A 834 -6.62 22.03 -31.73
CA PRO A 834 -6.81 21.47 -33.08
C PRO A 834 -5.70 20.49 -33.47
N GLN A 835 -4.50 20.69 -32.95
CA GLN A 835 -3.37 19.76 -33.20
C GLN A 835 -3.60 18.39 -32.55
N LEU A 836 -4.06 18.36 -31.32
CA LEU A 836 -4.35 17.12 -30.61
C LEU A 836 -5.51 16.37 -31.27
N GLU A 837 -6.58 17.08 -31.69
CA GLU A 837 -7.71 16.45 -32.38
C GLU A 837 -7.29 15.84 -33.71
N GLU A 838 -6.39 16.46 -34.44
CA GLU A 838 -5.87 15.91 -35.70
C GLU A 838 -4.99 14.68 -35.45
N TYR A 839 -4.13 14.69 -34.42
CA TYR A 839 -3.36 13.49 -34.06
C TYR A 839 -4.25 12.35 -33.60
N VAL A 840 -5.34 12.64 -32.86
CA VAL A 840 -6.32 11.62 -32.45
C VAL A 840 -7.05 11.04 -33.67
N ARG A 841 -7.41 11.89 -34.66
CA ARG A 841 -8.02 11.42 -35.91
C ARG A 841 -7.10 10.48 -36.67
N LEU A 842 -5.82 10.86 -36.83
CA LEU A 842 -4.82 10.03 -37.49
C LEU A 842 -4.57 8.73 -36.75
N ALA A 843 -4.51 8.75 -35.44
CA ALA A 843 -4.35 7.59 -34.61
C ALA A 843 -5.55 6.62 -34.73
N CYS A 844 -6.78 7.13 -34.83
CA CYS A 844 -7.95 6.30 -35.09
C CYS A 844 -7.81 5.56 -36.44
N GLU A 845 -7.40 6.27 -37.49
CA GLU A 845 -7.21 5.68 -38.82
C GLU A 845 -6.12 4.60 -38.84
N GLN A 846 -5.00 4.83 -38.16
CA GLN A 846 -3.89 3.86 -38.04
C GLN A 846 -4.27 2.59 -37.29
N LEU A 847 -5.08 2.72 -36.24
CA LEU A 847 -5.57 1.60 -35.44
C LEU A 847 -6.82 0.90 -36.06
N GLY A 848 -7.31 1.38 -37.22
CA GLY A 848 -8.51 0.87 -37.86
C GLY A 848 -9.81 1.17 -37.10
N ASN A 849 -9.81 2.16 -36.22
CA ASN A 849 -10.99 2.62 -35.52
C ASN A 849 -11.71 3.69 -36.35
N HIS A 850 -13.05 3.68 -36.32
CA HIS A 850 -13.80 4.76 -36.94
C HIS A 850 -13.61 6.06 -36.15
N PRO A 851 -13.21 7.20 -36.79
CA PRO A 851 -12.95 8.45 -36.11
C PRO A 851 -14.25 9.23 -35.80
N ASP A 852 -15.18 8.57 -35.09
CA ASP A 852 -16.44 9.15 -34.62
C ASP A 852 -16.17 10.36 -33.70
N GLU A 853 -17.01 11.40 -33.81
CA GLU A 853 -16.83 12.64 -33.04
C GLU A 853 -16.89 12.42 -31.52
N VAL A 854 -17.84 11.60 -31.06
CA VAL A 854 -17.99 11.27 -29.63
C VAL A 854 -16.78 10.49 -29.11
N PHE A 855 -16.27 9.55 -29.87
CA PHE A 855 -15.10 8.76 -29.49
C PHE A 855 -13.84 9.65 -29.43
N ARG A 856 -13.60 10.47 -30.47
CA ARG A 856 -12.48 11.43 -30.46
C ARG A 856 -12.55 12.39 -29.28
N LEU A 857 -13.75 12.91 -28.98
CA LEU A 857 -13.98 13.75 -27.82
C LEU A 857 -13.57 13.04 -26.50
N LYS A 858 -13.94 11.77 -26.32
CA LYS A 858 -13.54 11.01 -25.12
C LYS A 858 -12.04 10.79 -25.00
N VAL A 859 -11.34 10.60 -26.12
CA VAL A 859 -9.86 10.49 -26.14
C VAL A 859 -9.21 11.83 -25.77
N VAL A 860 -9.71 12.96 -26.29
CA VAL A 860 -9.23 14.30 -25.93
C VAL A 860 -9.51 14.59 -24.45
N GLN A 861 -10.70 14.26 -23.94
CA GLN A 861 -11.03 14.41 -22.52
C GLN A 861 -10.12 13.58 -21.61
N LEU A 862 -9.71 12.38 -22.03
CA LEU A 862 -8.76 11.55 -21.29
C LEU A 862 -7.40 12.24 -21.17
N GLU A 863 -6.91 12.87 -22.25
CA GLU A 863 -5.67 13.66 -22.21
C GLU A 863 -5.76 14.85 -21.28
N GLU A 864 -6.83 15.65 -21.39
CA GLU A 864 -7.09 16.80 -20.51
C GLU A 864 -7.14 16.41 -19.03
N LEU A 865 -7.73 15.24 -18.72
CA LEU A 865 -7.76 14.73 -17.34
C LEU A 865 -6.38 14.28 -16.86
N LEU A 866 -5.57 13.66 -17.73
CA LEU A 866 -4.21 13.23 -17.39
C LEU A 866 -3.25 14.41 -17.17
N GLU A 867 -3.49 15.57 -17.78
CA GLU A 867 -2.74 16.80 -17.48
C GLU A 867 -3.00 17.31 -16.05
N ILE A 868 -4.19 17.02 -15.49
CA ILE A 868 -4.62 17.52 -14.17
C ILE A 868 -4.40 16.45 -13.09
N ARG A 869 -4.56 15.17 -13.44
CA ARG A 869 -4.50 14.02 -12.54
C ARG A 869 -3.41 13.05 -12.96
N HIS A 870 -2.69 12.50 -12.01
CA HIS A 870 -1.67 11.47 -12.29
C HIS A 870 -2.27 10.14 -12.75
N CYS A 871 -3.50 9.82 -12.33
CA CYS A 871 -4.18 8.57 -12.63
C CYS A 871 -5.64 8.84 -12.98
N VAL A 872 -6.16 8.08 -13.94
CA VAL A 872 -7.56 8.15 -14.40
C VAL A 872 -8.13 6.74 -14.51
N PHE A 873 -9.32 6.51 -13.95
CA PHE A 873 -10.07 5.28 -14.16
C PHE A 873 -10.99 5.44 -15.38
N VAL A 874 -10.77 4.62 -16.42
CA VAL A 874 -11.68 4.56 -17.58
C VAL A 874 -12.73 3.50 -17.30
N MET A 875 -13.96 3.92 -16.96
CA MET A 875 -15.05 3.05 -16.52
C MET A 875 -16.11 2.91 -17.61
N GLY A 876 -16.79 1.76 -17.62
CA GLY A 876 -17.87 1.46 -18.54
C GLY A 876 -18.15 -0.04 -18.66
N PRO A 877 -19.27 -0.44 -19.30
CA PRO A 877 -19.60 -1.84 -19.51
C PRO A 877 -18.63 -2.55 -20.44
N PRO A 878 -18.60 -3.90 -20.50
CA PRO A 878 -17.83 -4.64 -21.47
C PRO A 878 -18.17 -4.21 -22.91
N GLY A 879 -17.18 -4.12 -23.80
CA GLY A 879 -17.36 -3.70 -25.19
C GLY A 879 -17.50 -2.19 -25.41
N ALA A 880 -17.48 -1.33 -24.39
CA ALA A 880 -17.63 0.12 -24.52
C ALA A 880 -16.40 0.86 -25.11
N GLY A 881 -15.38 0.16 -25.59
CA GLY A 881 -14.20 0.78 -26.20
C GLY A 881 -13.17 1.36 -25.22
N LYS A 882 -13.22 1.03 -23.92
CA LYS A 882 -12.29 1.52 -22.89
C LYS A 882 -10.82 1.36 -23.29
N THR A 883 -10.45 0.16 -23.69
CA THR A 883 -9.09 -0.17 -24.12
C THR A 883 -8.70 0.60 -25.39
N GLN A 884 -9.63 0.74 -26.34
CA GLN A 884 -9.35 1.49 -27.57
C GLN A 884 -9.15 2.98 -27.28
N CYS A 885 -9.85 3.56 -26.32
CA CYS A 885 -9.70 4.97 -25.95
C CYS A 885 -8.26 5.30 -25.50
N TRP A 886 -7.69 4.54 -24.57
CA TRP A 886 -6.33 4.83 -24.13
C TRP A 886 -5.26 4.39 -25.15
N LYS A 887 -5.49 3.33 -25.94
CA LYS A 887 -4.61 2.93 -27.04
C LYS A 887 -4.54 4.00 -28.10
N THR A 888 -5.67 4.58 -28.49
CA THR A 888 -5.73 5.67 -29.46
C THR A 888 -5.02 6.91 -28.91
N LEU A 889 -5.13 7.21 -27.61
CA LEU A 889 -4.39 8.31 -26.99
C LEU A 889 -2.88 8.05 -27.02
N ALA A 890 -2.45 6.82 -26.70
CA ALA A 890 -1.02 6.47 -26.71
C ALA A 890 -0.42 6.61 -28.12
N GLU A 891 -1.16 6.21 -29.16
CA GLU A 891 -0.76 6.39 -30.55
C GLU A 891 -0.74 7.85 -30.97
N ALA A 892 -1.74 8.65 -30.57
CA ALA A 892 -1.76 10.11 -30.82
C ALA A 892 -0.56 10.81 -30.18
N ARG A 893 -0.17 10.44 -28.96
CA ARG A 893 1.05 10.95 -28.31
C ARG A 893 2.32 10.54 -29.04
N SER A 894 2.37 9.29 -29.52
CA SER A 894 3.49 8.79 -30.34
C SER A 894 3.64 9.59 -31.63
N LEU A 895 2.54 9.92 -32.32
CA LEU A 895 2.53 10.77 -33.53
C LEU A 895 2.97 12.21 -33.23
N LYS A 896 2.70 12.71 -32.02
CA LYS A 896 3.17 14.02 -31.56
C LYS A 896 4.68 14.03 -31.25
N GLY A 897 5.31 12.86 -31.08
CA GLY A 897 6.73 12.69 -30.74
C GLY A 897 6.97 12.37 -29.26
N ASP A 898 5.93 12.20 -28.46
CA ASP A 898 6.02 11.80 -27.05
C ASP A 898 6.06 10.27 -26.94
N LYS A 899 7.18 9.70 -26.50
CA LYS A 899 7.29 8.25 -26.32
C LYS A 899 6.41 7.80 -25.14
N THR A 900 5.28 7.21 -25.44
CA THR A 900 4.39 6.59 -24.44
C THR A 900 4.66 5.08 -24.40
N LYS A 901 5.04 4.56 -23.23
CA LYS A 901 5.19 3.12 -23.00
C LYS A 901 3.98 2.63 -22.17
N TYR A 902 3.34 1.57 -22.64
CA TYR A 902 2.30 0.88 -21.87
C TYR A 902 2.71 -0.57 -21.61
N VAL A 903 2.33 -1.08 -20.46
CA VAL A 903 2.69 -2.42 -19.96
C VAL A 903 1.44 -3.27 -19.85
#